data_a7006657e6b9ad2b9386d555ca0ec824
#
_entry.id   a7006657e6b9ad2b9386d555ca0ec824
#
_cell.length_a   1.000
_cell.length_b   1.000
_cell.length_c   1.000
_cell.angle_alpha   90.00
_cell.angle_beta   90.00
_cell.angle_gamma   90.00
#
_symmetry.space_group_name_H-M   'P 1'
#
loop_
_entity.id
_entity.type
_entity.pdbx_description
1 polymer ?
#
loop_
_entity_poly.entity_id
_entity_poly.type
_entity_poly.pdbx_seq_one_letter_code
_entity_poly.pdbx_strand_id
1 'polypeptide(L)'
;MNANNWQLSYDTVSHGVRAYGEESLLTLGNGYLGWRGAPIMTSYSDDHYPGLYVAGVFNQTSTPVAGRDVINEDMVNLPNPQLLKLAVDGEPVVFDPTTRESVLNFDSGILSESYTIPTVKGELTLKTQKAVNPFKMHQIGLSIAISGNFTANVTVQTIIDGRVENKNVKRYRDFESREFDVTALMADKLVAETRQSGIKLVVGAKTSSDAAELSVTTGQDQIVATGDFKLTPGDTINIERVIGIATSYEEADPEQVVDEQLTNVTFEEIVADSVKYWQEVWSEADIILDSDDPDLQRMIRMNVFHLRQSAQHYANQHLDASVGSRGLTGEGYRGHIFWDEIFVVPYLAANDPQTAKDILKYRINRLEGAQANAKIDGESGAMYPWQSGMTGDEQAQVIHLNTVNNEWDPDNSRLQRHVSLAIVYNLWIYVQLTGDESILQEGGLDVVVETSKFWLNKVTLGDDGCYHLAGVMGPDEFHEAYPGADTGGITDNAYTNLMLTWALNWLQELSQHENLPAIDDVLLEKAQDVSTRLSLEISDAGIIAQYAGYFDLKTVDFEVYRQKYDDIHRIDRLMKAEGLSPDDYQVAKQTDTLMTLYNLGANHFVKLVNQLGYTLPTDWLQKNTDYYLARTVHGSTTSRPVFAGIDITLGNKEKALEYLKTAIGSDYYDIQGGTTAEGIHIGVMGETLEVIQNEFGGVSLRDGHIVINPSLPNGWRRLSFKQKFRGVLISLDIYPNDVKVVADKDITVTIYNRTINLHANEEQQVSGG
;
A
#
# COMPACT_ATOMS: atom_id res chain seq x y z
N MET A 1 -11.48 -23.39 19.63
CA MET A 1 -12.28 -22.37 18.91
C MET A 1 -12.03 -22.59 17.43
N ASN A 2 -13.05 -22.80 16.62
CA ASN A 2 -12.87 -22.81 15.17
C ASN A 2 -12.57 -21.37 14.79
N ALA A 3 -11.29 -21.05 14.55
CA ALA A 3 -10.90 -19.76 14.04
C ALA A 3 -11.63 -19.56 12.70
N ASN A 4 -12.53 -18.59 12.62
CA ASN A 4 -13.18 -18.26 11.36
C ASN A 4 -12.18 -17.49 10.50
N ASN A 5 -11.58 -18.18 9.53
CA ASN A 5 -10.56 -17.64 8.63
C ASN A 5 -11.08 -16.56 7.65
N TRP A 6 -12.37 -16.23 7.74
CA TRP A 6 -13.03 -15.21 6.93
C TRP A 6 -13.31 -13.92 7.71
N GLN A 7 -12.80 -13.82 8.94
CA GLN A 7 -13.15 -12.69 9.83
C GLN A 7 -11.92 -12.15 10.54
N LEU A 8 -11.89 -10.82 10.67
CA LEU A 8 -11.08 -10.09 11.63
C LEU A 8 -12.02 -9.64 12.76
N SER A 9 -11.73 -10.00 14.01
CA SER A 9 -12.64 -9.71 15.14
C SER A 9 -11.88 -9.17 16.34
N TYR A 10 -12.52 -8.21 17.03
CA TYR A 10 -12.08 -7.63 18.29
C TYR A 10 -13.22 -7.65 19.28
N ASP A 11 -12.96 -8.20 20.48
CA ASP A 11 -13.94 -8.40 21.57
C ASP A 11 -13.60 -7.60 22.83
N THR A 12 -12.58 -6.77 22.77
CA THR A 12 -12.13 -5.92 23.88
C THR A 12 -12.15 -4.45 23.48
N VAL A 13 -12.43 -3.56 24.43
CA VAL A 13 -12.30 -2.12 24.24
C VAL A 13 -10.83 -1.79 24.25
N SER A 14 -10.34 -1.14 23.19
CA SER A 14 -8.96 -0.70 23.00
C SER A 14 -8.84 0.80 23.14
N HIS A 15 -7.66 1.30 23.49
CA HIS A 15 -7.35 2.71 23.68
C HIS A 15 -6.07 3.11 22.95
N GLY A 16 -5.94 4.41 22.64
CA GLY A 16 -4.73 5.02 22.08
C GLY A 16 -4.33 4.43 20.73
N VAL A 17 -3.03 4.26 20.55
CA VAL A 17 -2.43 3.77 19.29
C VAL A 17 -3.03 2.41 18.85
N ARG A 18 -3.34 1.53 19.82
CA ARG A 18 -3.95 0.24 19.50
C ARG A 18 -5.35 0.39 18.92
N ALA A 19 -6.18 1.26 19.49
CA ALA A 19 -7.52 1.53 18.95
C ALA A 19 -7.44 2.09 17.52
N TYR A 20 -6.53 3.04 17.27
CA TYR A 20 -6.26 3.57 15.93
C TYR A 20 -5.81 2.49 14.94
N GLY A 21 -4.94 1.55 15.37
CA GLY A 21 -4.51 0.42 14.53
C GLY A 21 -5.67 -0.51 14.18
N GLU A 22 -6.53 -0.84 15.14
CA GLU A 22 -7.73 -1.64 14.90
C GLU A 22 -8.68 -0.92 13.92
N GLU A 23 -8.87 0.40 14.04
CA GLU A 23 -9.67 1.19 13.11
C GLU A 23 -9.10 1.19 11.68
N SER A 24 -7.76 1.18 11.54
CA SER A 24 -7.11 1.04 10.23
C SER A 24 -7.40 -0.34 9.61
N LEU A 25 -7.29 -1.41 10.39
CA LEU A 25 -7.55 -2.78 9.95
C LEU A 25 -9.03 -3.08 9.69
N LEU A 26 -9.93 -2.32 10.30
CA LEU A 26 -11.38 -2.42 10.09
C LEU A 26 -11.89 -1.48 8.97
N THR A 27 -11.01 -0.83 8.22
CA THR A 27 -11.37 0.03 7.10
C THR A 27 -12.10 -0.75 6.02
N LEU A 28 -13.16 -0.15 5.47
CA LEU A 28 -13.85 -0.59 4.26
C LEU A 28 -13.50 0.35 3.10
N GLY A 29 -13.37 -0.19 1.89
CA GLY A 29 -13.06 0.60 0.71
C GLY A 29 -13.47 -0.08 -0.60
N ASN A 30 -13.36 0.66 -1.70
CA ASN A 30 -13.74 0.21 -3.04
C ASN A 30 -12.84 0.77 -4.17
N GLY A 31 -11.60 1.12 -3.84
CA GLY A 31 -10.67 1.72 -4.79
C GLY A 31 -10.88 3.23 -4.99
N TYR A 32 -12.09 3.74 -4.81
CA TYR A 32 -12.40 5.16 -4.82
C TYR A 32 -12.26 5.79 -3.44
N LEU A 33 -12.90 5.17 -2.43
CA LEU A 33 -12.88 5.66 -1.06
C LEU A 33 -12.38 4.62 -0.06
N GLY A 34 -11.86 5.12 1.08
CA GLY A 34 -11.57 4.35 2.27
C GLY A 34 -12.28 4.96 3.48
N TRP A 35 -13.05 4.13 4.19
CA TRP A 35 -13.82 4.49 5.36
C TRP A 35 -13.34 3.73 6.58
N ARG A 36 -12.59 4.42 7.48
CA ARG A 36 -11.99 3.80 8.66
C ARG A 36 -13.03 3.20 9.60
N GLY A 37 -12.62 2.14 10.27
CA GLY A 37 -13.47 1.37 11.18
C GLY A 37 -13.71 1.99 12.56
N ALA A 38 -13.63 3.33 12.71
CA ALA A 38 -13.91 4.00 13.96
C ALA A 38 -15.39 3.83 14.37
N PRO A 39 -15.69 3.68 15.71
CA PRO A 39 -17.06 3.60 16.19
C PRO A 39 -17.86 4.87 15.85
N ILE A 40 -19.13 4.70 15.48
CA ILE A 40 -19.95 5.83 14.97
C ILE A 40 -20.29 6.90 16.00
N MET A 41 -20.17 6.63 17.30
CA MET A 41 -20.38 7.63 18.37
C MET A 41 -19.12 8.44 18.70
N THR A 42 -18.05 8.32 17.90
CA THR A 42 -16.77 8.94 18.17
C THR A 42 -16.42 10.04 17.16
N SER A 43 -15.69 11.02 17.63
CA SER A 43 -14.97 12.01 16.83
C SER A 43 -13.49 11.93 17.17
N TYR A 44 -12.64 12.78 16.56
CA TYR A 44 -11.22 12.80 16.89
C TYR A 44 -10.98 12.92 18.40
N SER A 45 -10.16 12.04 18.93
CA SER A 45 -9.73 11.98 20.34
C SER A 45 -8.41 11.22 20.42
N ASP A 46 -7.85 11.07 21.63
CA ASP A 46 -6.65 10.23 21.82
C ASP A 46 -6.90 8.72 21.57
N ASP A 47 -8.18 8.28 21.57
CA ASP A 47 -8.57 6.88 21.42
C ASP A 47 -9.20 6.57 20.05
N HIS A 48 -9.71 7.56 19.31
CA HIS A 48 -10.48 7.33 18.09
C HIS A 48 -10.14 8.34 16.99
N TYR A 49 -10.04 7.84 15.78
CA TYR A 49 -9.80 8.64 14.58
C TYR A 49 -10.73 8.24 13.42
N PRO A 50 -11.95 8.76 13.37
CA PRO A 50 -12.80 8.60 12.19
C PRO A 50 -12.15 9.23 10.98
N GLY A 51 -11.96 8.46 9.91
CA GLY A 51 -11.37 8.93 8.67
C GLY A 51 -12.17 8.47 7.47
N LEU A 52 -12.30 9.36 6.50
CA LEU A 52 -12.89 9.13 5.19
C LEU A 52 -12.02 9.78 4.14
N TYR A 53 -11.46 8.99 3.23
CA TYR A 53 -10.53 9.44 2.21
C TYR A 53 -11.03 9.09 0.83
N VAL A 54 -10.69 9.92 -0.16
CA VAL A 54 -10.96 9.65 -1.59
C VAL A 54 -9.63 9.62 -2.34
N ALA A 55 -9.47 8.62 -3.20
CA ALA A 55 -8.25 8.44 -3.99
C ALA A 55 -7.99 9.66 -4.90
N GLY A 56 -6.75 10.16 -4.87
CA GLY A 56 -6.33 11.30 -5.69
C GLY A 56 -6.71 12.68 -5.15
N VAL A 57 -7.47 12.76 -4.06
CA VAL A 57 -7.86 14.05 -3.45
C VAL A 57 -6.83 14.51 -2.46
N PHE A 58 -6.01 15.46 -2.87
CA PHE A 58 -4.97 16.08 -2.05
C PHE A 58 -5.18 17.59 -1.92
N ASN A 59 -4.60 18.16 -0.88
CA ASN A 59 -4.54 19.61 -0.70
C ASN A 59 -3.16 20.03 -0.21
N GLN A 60 -2.71 21.21 -0.62
CA GLN A 60 -1.45 21.76 -0.15
C GLN A 60 -1.69 22.74 0.99
N THR A 61 -0.85 22.67 2.01
CA THR A 61 -0.80 23.64 3.12
C THR A 61 0.60 24.20 3.26
N SER A 62 0.72 25.38 3.85
CA SER A 62 2.01 26.00 4.16
C SER A 62 2.10 26.34 5.63
N THR A 63 3.15 25.88 6.29
CA THR A 63 3.35 26.06 7.73
C THR A 63 4.76 26.55 8.02
N PRO A 64 4.94 27.63 8.82
CA PRO A 64 6.27 28.07 9.25
C PRO A 64 6.81 27.12 10.33
N VAL A 65 7.82 26.33 9.98
CA VAL A 65 8.45 25.36 10.86
C VAL A 65 9.97 25.48 10.77
N ALA A 66 10.66 25.42 11.92
CA ALA A 66 12.13 25.49 12.02
C ALA A 66 12.76 26.66 11.21
N GLY A 67 12.09 27.82 11.19
CA GLY A 67 12.55 29.05 10.56
C GLY A 67 12.42 29.09 9.03
N ARG A 68 11.59 28.22 8.45
CA ARG A 68 11.26 28.18 7.01
C ARG A 68 9.77 27.91 6.80
N ASP A 69 9.24 28.31 5.65
CA ASP A 69 7.90 27.90 5.24
C ASP A 69 7.99 26.51 4.60
N VAL A 70 7.32 25.53 5.21
CA VAL A 70 7.22 24.16 4.72
C VAL A 70 5.89 23.99 4.00
N ILE A 71 5.94 23.63 2.74
CA ILE A 71 4.77 23.28 1.94
C ILE A 71 4.57 21.78 2.02
N ASN A 72 3.37 21.36 2.38
CA ASN A 72 2.95 19.96 2.42
C ASN A 72 1.79 19.74 1.46
N GLU A 73 1.77 18.63 0.79
CA GLU A 73 0.58 18.08 0.15
C GLU A 73 0.09 16.90 1.00
N ASP A 74 -1.17 16.89 1.39
CA ASP A 74 -1.76 15.85 2.23
C ASP A 74 -3.03 15.31 1.59
N MET A 75 -3.24 13.98 1.67
CA MET A 75 -4.54 13.37 1.36
C MET A 75 -5.59 13.89 2.33
N VAL A 76 -6.70 14.35 1.81
CA VAL A 76 -7.73 15.05 2.58
C VAL A 76 -8.59 14.06 3.37
N ASN A 77 -8.71 14.27 4.70
CA ASN A 77 -9.74 13.63 5.50
C ASN A 77 -11.07 14.37 5.29
N LEU A 78 -12.04 13.76 4.60
CA LEU A 78 -13.31 14.35 4.20
C LEU A 78 -14.27 14.56 5.38
N PRO A 79 -15.33 15.39 5.23
CA PRO A 79 -16.39 15.52 6.23
C PRO A 79 -16.90 14.17 6.71
N ASN A 80 -17.03 13.98 8.04
CA ASN A 80 -17.40 12.70 8.65
C ASN A 80 -18.93 12.47 8.57
N PRO A 81 -19.44 11.49 7.79
CA PRO A 81 -20.87 11.28 7.62
C PRO A 81 -21.46 10.27 8.62
N GLN A 82 -20.65 9.65 9.49
CA GLN A 82 -21.13 8.55 10.34
C GLN A 82 -21.47 8.96 11.77
N LEU A 83 -21.19 10.22 12.19
CA LEU A 83 -21.26 10.60 13.60
C LEU A 83 -22.68 10.46 14.15
N LEU A 84 -22.80 9.72 15.26
CA LEU A 84 -24.03 9.49 16.02
C LEU A 84 -23.91 10.13 17.41
N LYS A 85 -24.95 10.87 17.82
CA LYS A 85 -25.12 11.29 19.22
C LYS A 85 -26.43 10.78 19.75
N LEU A 86 -26.43 10.36 21.01
CA LEU A 86 -27.60 9.85 21.73
C LEU A 86 -27.83 10.63 23.01
N ALA A 87 -29.11 10.81 23.38
CA ALA A 87 -29.50 11.29 24.68
C ALA A 87 -30.65 10.42 25.25
N VAL A 88 -30.63 10.15 26.54
CA VAL A 88 -31.66 9.37 27.26
C VAL A 88 -32.36 10.29 28.27
N ASP A 89 -33.68 10.52 28.09
CA ASP A 89 -34.47 11.51 28.82
C ASP A 89 -33.82 12.90 28.90
N GLY A 90 -33.13 13.30 27.78
CA GLY A 90 -32.45 14.58 27.62
C GLY A 90 -30.99 14.61 28.13
N GLU A 91 -30.51 13.56 28.79
CA GLU A 91 -29.11 13.46 29.24
C GLU A 91 -28.24 12.82 28.15
N PRO A 92 -27.15 13.47 27.73
CA PRO A 92 -26.25 12.95 26.70
C PRO A 92 -25.65 11.60 27.11
N VAL A 93 -25.58 10.66 26.16
CA VAL A 93 -24.88 9.38 26.33
C VAL A 93 -23.41 9.55 25.93
N VAL A 94 -22.52 9.29 26.88
CA VAL A 94 -21.07 9.24 26.61
C VAL A 94 -20.72 7.87 26.04
N PHE A 95 -19.90 7.84 24.99
CA PHE A 95 -19.40 6.58 24.44
C PHE A 95 -18.27 6.05 25.33
N ASP A 96 -18.63 5.23 26.30
CA ASP A 96 -17.73 4.51 27.22
C ASP A 96 -18.27 3.08 27.38
N PRO A 97 -18.12 2.23 26.34
CA PRO A 97 -18.71 0.91 26.31
C PRO A 97 -18.06 -0.05 27.30
N THR A 98 -18.88 -0.86 27.99
CA THR A 98 -18.39 -1.93 28.87
C THR A 98 -18.08 -3.22 28.12
N THR A 99 -18.66 -3.39 26.93
CA THR A 99 -18.36 -4.51 26.03
C THR A 99 -18.29 -4.03 24.60
N ARG A 100 -17.44 -4.70 23.83
CA ARG A 100 -17.29 -4.50 22.38
C ARG A 100 -17.24 -5.84 21.67
N GLU A 101 -17.88 -5.91 20.52
CA GLU A 101 -17.67 -6.95 19.52
C GLU A 101 -17.66 -6.24 18.16
N SER A 102 -16.51 -6.26 17.47
CA SER A 102 -16.36 -5.73 16.12
C SER A 102 -15.88 -6.86 15.21
N VAL A 103 -16.57 -7.08 14.10
CA VAL A 103 -16.30 -8.18 13.15
C VAL A 103 -16.32 -7.64 11.73
N LEU A 104 -15.16 -7.68 11.06
CA LEU A 104 -15.03 -7.46 9.63
C LEU A 104 -15.06 -8.81 8.91
N ASN A 105 -16.08 -9.03 8.08
CA ASN A 105 -16.21 -10.22 7.26
C ASN A 105 -15.58 -9.98 5.88
N PHE A 106 -14.53 -10.73 5.55
CA PHE A 106 -13.83 -10.62 4.27
C PHE A 106 -14.65 -11.16 3.09
N ASP A 107 -15.50 -12.17 3.34
CA ASP A 107 -16.33 -12.80 2.31
C ASP A 107 -17.49 -11.94 1.81
N SER A 108 -17.85 -10.92 2.58
CA SER A 108 -18.97 -10.03 2.30
C SER A 108 -18.61 -8.56 2.26
N GLY A 109 -17.43 -8.17 2.80
CA GLY A 109 -17.03 -6.77 2.93
C GLY A 109 -17.90 -5.98 3.91
N ILE A 110 -18.42 -6.62 4.95
CA ILE A 110 -19.31 -6.01 5.95
C ILE A 110 -18.58 -5.89 7.30
N LEU A 111 -18.58 -4.69 7.86
CA LEU A 111 -18.16 -4.44 9.24
C LEU A 111 -19.40 -4.39 10.14
N SER A 112 -19.50 -5.33 11.07
CA SER A 112 -20.55 -5.39 12.10
C SER A 112 -19.96 -5.09 13.47
N GLU A 113 -20.61 -4.21 14.24
CA GLU A 113 -20.16 -3.85 15.57
C GLU A 113 -21.31 -3.90 16.57
N SER A 114 -21.01 -4.26 17.82
CA SER A 114 -21.96 -4.29 18.93
C SER A 114 -21.28 -3.76 20.19
N TYR A 115 -21.94 -2.81 20.86
CA TYR A 115 -21.44 -2.16 22.07
C TYR A 115 -22.51 -2.16 23.16
N THR A 116 -22.12 -2.42 24.42
CA THR A 116 -22.96 -2.16 25.59
C THR A 116 -22.49 -0.87 26.25
N ILE A 117 -23.37 0.13 26.33
CA ILE A 117 -23.04 1.48 26.79
C ILE A 117 -23.86 1.80 28.02
N PRO A 118 -23.25 2.10 29.19
CA PRO A 118 -23.96 2.52 30.40
C PRO A 118 -24.65 3.87 30.20
N THR A 119 -25.85 4.02 30.75
CA THR A 119 -26.59 5.27 30.79
C THR A 119 -27.12 5.55 32.18
N VAL A 120 -27.70 6.73 32.41
CA VAL A 120 -28.34 7.10 33.65
C VAL A 120 -29.58 6.23 34.03
N LYS A 121 -30.13 5.48 33.06
CA LYS A 121 -31.33 4.62 33.25
C LYS A 121 -31.04 3.14 33.25
N GLY A 122 -29.88 2.73 32.71
CA GLY A 122 -29.52 1.33 32.54
C GLY A 122 -28.51 1.18 31.37
N GLU A 123 -28.55 0.05 30.70
CA GLU A 123 -27.61 -0.23 29.59
C GLU A 123 -28.31 -0.11 28.24
N LEU A 124 -27.67 0.62 27.31
CA LEU A 124 -27.97 0.60 25.88
C LEU A 124 -27.10 -0.44 25.18
N THR A 125 -27.69 -1.15 24.24
CA THR A 125 -26.96 -1.93 23.23
C THR A 125 -27.06 -1.20 21.92
N LEU A 126 -25.89 -0.80 21.37
CA LEU A 126 -25.76 -0.21 20.04
C LEU A 126 -25.19 -1.27 19.11
N LYS A 127 -25.91 -1.60 18.04
CA LYS A 127 -25.42 -2.46 16.96
C LYS A 127 -25.35 -1.66 15.66
N THR A 128 -24.28 -1.84 14.89
CA THR A 128 -24.08 -1.20 13.60
C THR A 128 -23.62 -2.17 12.55
N GLN A 129 -23.97 -1.88 11.30
CA GLN A 129 -23.39 -2.51 10.12
C GLN A 129 -22.98 -1.43 9.13
N LYS A 130 -21.76 -1.53 8.61
CA LYS A 130 -21.22 -0.65 7.56
C LYS A 130 -20.95 -1.48 6.32
N ALA A 131 -21.29 -0.93 5.15
CA ALA A 131 -21.00 -1.49 3.85
C ALA A 131 -20.61 -0.39 2.86
N VAL A 132 -19.71 -0.73 1.94
CA VAL A 132 -19.30 0.12 0.82
C VAL A 132 -19.76 -0.54 -0.47
N ASN A 133 -20.34 0.21 -1.41
CA ASN A 133 -20.78 -0.32 -2.70
C ASN A 133 -19.60 -0.40 -3.68
N PRO A 134 -19.19 -1.58 -4.13
CA PRO A 134 -18.06 -1.70 -5.04
C PRO A 134 -18.40 -1.34 -6.49
N PHE A 135 -19.68 -1.47 -6.91
CA PHE A 135 -20.12 -1.19 -8.27
C PHE A 135 -20.56 0.26 -8.47
N LYS A 136 -20.96 0.94 -7.40
CA LYS A 136 -21.32 2.36 -7.35
C LYS A 136 -20.34 3.06 -6.41
N MET A 137 -19.19 3.46 -6.94
CA MET A 137 -18.05 3.90 -6.15
C MET A 137 -18.35 5.04 -5.18
N HIS A 138 -19.35 5.87 -5.46
CA HIS A 138 -19.74 7.03 -4.65
C HIS A 138 -20.70 6.71 -3.49
N GLN A 139 -21.01 5.41 -3.23
CA GLN A 139 -22.09 5.02 -2.33
C GLN A 139 -21.61 4.15 -1.18
N ILE A 140 -21.96 4.55 0.05
CA ILE A 140 -21.76 3.75 1.26
C ILE A 140 -23.04 3.70 2.09
N GLY A 141 -23.13 2.74 3.01
CA GLY A 141 -24.32 2.54 3.83
C GLY A 141 -24.00 2.20 5.27
N LEU A 142 -24.88 2.63 6.16
CA LEU A 142 -24.83 2.40 7.59
C LEU A 142 -26.21 1.99 8.12
N SER A 143 -26.30 0.87 8.81
CA SER A 143 -27.45 0.44 9.58
C SER A 143 -27.15 0.54 11.07
N ILE A 144 -28.10 1.05 11.87
CA ILE A 144 -27.98 1.30 13.29
C ILE A 144 -29.19 0.69 13.99
N ALA A 145 -28.96 -0.14 15.02
CA ALA A 145 -29.99 -0.70 15.87
C ALA A 145 -29.68 -0.38 17.33
N ILE A 146 -30.63 0.29 18.01
CA ILE A 146 -30.49 0.72 19.40
C ILE A 146 -31.56 0.03 20.24
N SER A 147 -31.15 -0.71 21.29
CA SER A 147 -32.04 -1.32 22.25
C SER A 147 -31.55 -1.03 23.65
N GLY A 148 -32.39 -1.28 24.66
CA GLY A 148 -32.03 -1.05 26.08
C GLY A 148 -32.82 -1.88 27.05
N ASN A 149 -32.30 -2.00 28.28
CA ASN A 149 -32.96 -2.75 29.39
C ASN A 149 -33.86 -1.89 30.28
N PHE A 150 -34.22 -0.68 29.78
CA PHE A 150 -35.02 0.32 30.52
C PHE A 150 -36.08 0.96 29.60
N THR A 151 -36.98 1.77 30.23
CA THR A 151 -37.94 2.61 29.51
C THR A 151 -37.55 4.05 29.61
N ALA A 152 -37.38 4.73 28.46
CA ALA A 152 -37.02 6.17 28.36
C ALA A 152 -37.40 6.75 27.00
N ASN A 153 -37.33 8.08 26.89
CA ASN A 153 -37.25 8.76 25.61
C ASN A 153 -35.78 8.79 25.17
N VAL A 154 -35.50 8.36 23.93
CA VAL A 154 -34.16 8.36 23.34
C VAL A 154 -34.17 9.35 22.18
N THR A 155 -33.37 10.42 22.29
CA THR A 155 -33.08 11.31 21.17
C THR A 155 -31.89 10.78 20.40
N VAL A 156 -32.04 10.59 19.10
CA VAL A 156 -31.00 10.12 18.20
C VAL A 156 -30.67 11.23 17.22
N GLN A 157 -29.38 11.57 17.10
CA GLN A 157 -28.86 12.53 16.14
C GLN A 157 -27.83 11.87 15.24
N THR A 158 -28.09 11.81 13.92
CA THR A 158 -27.10 11.43 12.91
C THR A 158 -26.55 12.68 12.24
N ILE A 159 -25.23 12.76 12.10
CA ILE A 159 -24.54 14.01 11.77
C ILE A 159 -23.62 13.80 10.57
N ILE A 160 -23.61 14.77 9.62
CA ILE A 160 -22.47 15.00 8.73
C ILE A 160 -21.66 16.12 9.39
N ASP A 161 -20.44 15.82 9.79
CA ASP A 161 -19.57 16.76 10.50
C ASP A 161 -18.43 17.23 9.59
N GLY A 162 -18.45 18.51 9.22
CA GLY A 162 -17.40 19.18 8.42
C GLY A 162 -16.25 19.75 9.26
N ARG A 163 -16.23 19.50 10.58
CA ARG A 163 -15.18 20.01 11.49
C ARG A 163 -14.07 18.98 11.69
N VAL A 164 -13.67 18.32 10.63
CA VAL A 164 -12.58 17.34 10.63
C VAL A 164 -11.26 18.01 10.23
N GLU A 165 -10.17 17.44 10.67
CA GLU A 165 -8.80 17.87 10.38
C GLU A 165 -7.91 16.66 10.20
N ASN A 166 -6.78 16.82 9.49
CA ASN A 166 -5.75 15.80 9.34
C ASN A 166 -4.86 15.76 10.59
N LYS A 167 -5.10 14.81 11.51
CA LYS A 167 -4.38 14.68 12.79
C LYS A 167 -3.98 13.24 13.14
N ASN A 168 -4.05 12.33 12.18
CA ASN A 168 -3.77 10.92 12.41
C ASN A 168 -2.30 10.67 12.80
N VAL A 169 -1.36 11.44 12.24
CA VAL A 169 0.08 11.18 12.33
C VAL A 169 0.77 12.14 13.27
N LYS A 170 1.28 11.64 14.42
CA LYS A 170 1.89 12.47 15.47
C LYS A 170 3.12 13.26 15.02
N ARG A 171 3.90 12.77 14.05
CA ARG A 171 5.09 13.48 13.53
C ARG A 171 4.73 14.69 12.65
N TYR A 172 3.46 14.82 12.22
CA TYR A 172 2.96 15.96 11.44
C TYR A 172 2.25 17.01 12.30
N ARG A 173 2.22 16.85 13.63
CA ARG A 173 1.45 17.69 14.58
C ARG A 173 1.75 19.20 14.52
N ASP A 174 2.92 19.58 14.02
CA ASP A 174 3.34 20.98 13.93
C ASP A 174 2.95 21.64 12.60
N PHE A 175 2.35 20.87 11.67
CA PHE A 175 1.85 21.36 10.39
C PHE A 175 0.39 21.76 10.46
N GLU A 176 -0.04 22.64 9.52
CA GLU A 176 -1.46 22.95 9.32
C GLU A 176 -2.24 21.66 9.01
N SER A 177 -3.34 21.47 9.70
CA SER A 177 -4.14 20.24 9.64
C SER A 177 -5.52 20.41 9.02
N ARG A 178 -5.91 21.65 8.72
CA ARG A 178 -7.21 21.96 8.14
C ARG A 178 -7.10 22.06 6.62
N GLU A 179 -7.63 21.06 5.93
CA GLU A 179 -7.44 20.89 4.50
C GLU A 179 -8.52 21.57 3.66
N PHE A 180 -9.72 21.81 4.21
CA PHE A 180 -10.85 22.39 3.49
C PHE A 180 -11.67 23.37 4.36
N ASP A 181 -12.51 24.15 3.71
CA ASP A 181 -13.54 24.99 4.34
C ASP A 181 -14.92 24.56 3.85
N VAL A 182 -15.92 24.54 4.75
CA VAL A 182 -17.32 24.27 4.39
C VAL A 182 -17.89 25.51 3.69
N THR A 183 -18.41 25.33 2.48
CA THR A 183 -18.92 26.43 1.63
C THR A 183 -20.44 26.46 1.58
N ALA A 184 -21.13 25.31 1.75
CA ALA A 184 -22.60 25.27 1.82
C ALA A 184 -23.11 24.11 2.68
N LEU A 185 -24.26 24.33 3.31
CA LEU A 185 -25.03 23.33 4.06
C LEU A 185 -26.46 23.30 3.52
N MET A 186 -26.86 22.15 2.97
CA MET A 186 -28.23 21.87 2.54
C MET A 186 -28.88 20.87 3.53
N ALA A 187 -30.13 20.52 3.34
CA ALA A 187 -30.80 19.61 4.27
C ALA A 187 -30.19 18.18 4.24
N ASP A 188 -29.66 17.77 3.12
CA ASP A 188 -29.20 16.40 2.84
C ASP A 188 -27.73 16.32 2.43
N LYS A 189 -27.04 17.43 2.16
CA LYS A 189 -25.64 17.45 1.73
C LYS A 189 -24.85 18.64 2.22
N LEU A 190 -23.59 18.40 2.56
CA LEU A 190 -22.55 19.35 2.91
C LEU A 190 -21.62 19.50 1.71
N VAL A 191 -21.36 20.76 1.33
CA VAL A 191 -20.38 21.10 0.30
C VAL A 191 -19.20 21.80 0.97
N ALA A 192 -18.01 21.35 0.65
CA ALA A 192 -16.76 21.96 1.10
C ALA A 192 -15.81 22.16 -0.10
N GLU A 193 -14.76 22.93 0.08
CA GLU A 193 -13.72 23.14 -0.93
C GLU A 193 -12.36 23.11 -0.26
N THR A 194 -11.42 22.38 -0.86
CA THR A 194 -10.04 22.30 -0.39
C THR A 194 -9.37 23.67 -0.56
N ARG A 195 -8.54 24.05 0.43
CA ARG A 195 -8.06 25.42 0.60
C ARG A 195 -7.14 25.93 -0.52
N GLN A 196 -6.31 25.06 -1.08
CA GLN A 196 -5.34 25.42 -2.11
C GLN A 196 -5.59 24.71 -3.44
N SER A 197 -5.92 23.42 -3.40
CA SER A 197 -6.20 22.66 -4.63
C SER A 197 -7.55 22.99 -5.26
N GLY A 198 -8.49 23.65 -4.53
CA GLY A 198 -9.77 24.09 -5.06
C GLY A 198 -10.70 22.94 -5.45
N ILE A 199 -10.54 21.76 -4.86
CA ILE A 199 -11.39 20.60 -5.13
C ILE A 199 -12.67 20.76 -4.32
N LYS A 200 -13.83 20.73 -5.02
CA LYS A 200 -15.13 20.67 -4.38
C LYS A 200 -15.37 19.27 -3.82
N LEU A 201 -15.71 19.19 -2.54
CA LEU A 201 -16.05 17.97 -1.81
C LEU A 201 -17.53 17.98 -1.51
N VAL A 202 -18.26 16.94 -1.87
CA VAL A 202 -19.70 16.82 -1.58
C VAL A 202 -19.94 15.53 -0.81
N VAL A 203 -20.50 15.67 0.41
CA VAL A 203 -20.91 14.55 1.25
C VAL A 203 -22.39 14.71 1.59
N GLY A 204 -23.21 13.77 1.10
CA GLY A 204 -24.64 13.77 1.35
C GLY A 204 -25.07 12.54 2.12
N ALA A 205 -26.22 12.62 2.81
CA ALA A 205 -26.80 11.47 3.49
C ALA A 205 -28.31 11.56 3.57
N LYS A 206 -28.95 10.41 3.28
CA LYS A 206 -30.38 10.19 3.53
C LYS A 206 -30.52 9.24 4.72
N THR A 207 -31.14 9.74 5.78
CA THR A 207 -31.41 8.96 7.00
C THR A 207 -32.90 8.65 7.09
N SER A 208 -33.25 7.40 7.37
CA SER A 208 -34.62 6.93 7.53
C SER A 208 -34.78 6.06 8.77
N SER A 209 -35.99 6.03 9.34
CA SER A 209 -36.40 5.14 10.41
C SER A 209 -37.88 4.80 10.24
N ASP A 210 -38.24 3.55 10.54
CA ASP A 210 -39.64 3.10 10.49
C ASP A 210 -40.49 3.64 11.64
N ALA A 211 -39.84 4.12 12.71
CA ALA A 211 -40.50 4.49 13.97
C ALA A 211 -40.80 6.00 14.14
N ALA A 212 -40.09 6.88 13.41
CA ALA A 212 -40.29 8.31 13.48
C ALA A 212 -39.71 9.05 12.25
N GLU A 213 -40.28 10.20 11.92
CA GLU A 213 -39.66 11.15 10.99
C GLU A 213 -38.53 11.90 11.68
N LEU A 214 -37.44 12.15 10.95
CA LEU A 214 -36.31 12.92 11.44
C LEU A 214 -36.39 14.36 10.97
N SER A 215 -36.24 15.31 11.90
CA SER A 215 -36.09 16.74 11.60
C SER A 215 -34.64 17.06 11.30
N VAL A 216 -34.39 17.87 10.27
CA VAL A 216 -33.03 18.27 9.87
C VAL A 216 -32.74 19.70 10.23
N THR A 217 -31.59 19.97 10.81
CA THR A 217 -31.05 21.31 11.08
C THR A 217 -29.63 21.42 10.54
N THR A 218 -29.25 22.61 10.12
CA THR A 218 -27.92 22.93 9.58
C THR A 218 -27.27 24.07 10.37
N GLY A 219 -25.98 24.03 10.56
CA GLY A 219 -25.21 25.11 11.21
C GLY A 219 -23.90 24.61 11.80
N GLN A 220 -22.96 25.54 12.04
CA GLN A 220 -21.65 25.21 12.61
C GLN A 220 -20.90 24.09 11.85
N ASP A 221 -20.90 24.16 10.51
CA ASP A 221 -20.30 23.17 9.61
C ASP A 221 -20.85 21.75 9.79
N GLN A 222 -22.11 21.61 10.22
CA GLN A 222 -22.78 20.32 10.45
C GLN A 222 -24.18 20.29 9.85
N ILE A 223 -24.60 19.09 9.45
CA ILE A 223 -25.99 18.74 9.15
C ILE A 223 -26.42 17.70 10.18
N VAL A 224 -27.48 17.96 10.92
CA VAL A 224 -27.96 17.13 12.02
C VAL A 224 -29.40 16.69 11.74
N ALA A 225 -29.61 15.37 11.56
CA ALA A 225 -30.93 14.79 11.51
C ALA A 225 -31.29 14.21 12.90
N THR A 226 -32.36 14.73 13.50
CA THR A 226 -32.79 14.40 14.88
C THR A 226 -34.11 13.69 14.88
N GLY A 227 -34.23 12.58 15.61
CA GLY A 227 -35.46 11.85 15.91
C GLY A 227 -35.60 11.54 17.39
N ASP A 228 -36.83 11.63 17.90
CA ASP A 228 -37.20 11.28 19.28
C ASP A 228 -37.99 9.98 19.30
N PHE A 229 -37.52 9.01 20.06
CA PHE A 229 -38.07 7.67 20.11
C PHE A 229 -38.41 7.27 21.56
N LYS A 230 -39.50 6.54 21.74
CA LYS A 230 -39.80 5.88 23.01
C LYS A 230 -39.20 4.47 22.96
N LEU A 231 -38.28 4.20 23.86
CA LEU A 231 -37.64 2.90 24.01
C LEU A 231 -38.23 2.18 25.25
N THR A 232 -38.62 0.90 25.10
CA THR A 232 -38.97 0.00 26.22
C THR A 232 -38.18 -1.30 26.10
N PRO A 233 -37.97 -2.06 27.19
CA PRO A 233 -37.26 -3.34 27.12
C PRO A 233 -37.91 -4.31 26.11
N GLY A 234 -37.09 -4.76 25.15
CA GLY A 234 -37.50 -5.61 24.02
C GLY A 234 -37.77 -4.88 22.73
N ASP A 235 -37.87 -3.54 22.75
CA ASP A 235 -37.97 -2.72 21.54
C ASP A 235 -36.56 -2.45 20.95
N THR A 236 -36.53 -2.19 19.64
CA THR A 236 -35.32 -1.76 18.92
C THR A 236 -35.68 -0.57 18.03
N ILE A 237 -34.89 0.50 18.13
CA ILE A 237 -34.94 1.64 17.22
C ILE A 237 -34.00 1.32 16.06
N ASN A 238 -34.54 1.22 14.85
CA ASN A 238 -33.79 0.94 13.63
C ASN A 238 -33.65 2.24 12.80
N ILE A 239 -32.45 2.52 12.37
CA ILE A 239 -32.11 3.66 11.52
C ILE A 239 -31.23 3.16 10.38
N GLU A 240 -31.57 3.53 9.17
CA GLU A 240 -30.73 3.33 7.99
C GLU A 240 -30.22 4.65 7.47
N ARG A 241 -28.99 4.65 7.00
CA ARG A 241 -28.32 5.82 6.44
C ARG A 241 -27.60 5.42 5.15
N VAL A 242 -28.09 5.95 4.02
CA VAL A 242 -27.37 5.90 2.75
C VAL A 242 -26.59 7.18 2.60
N ILE A 243 -25.33 7.07 2.20
CA ILE A 243 -24.37 8.17 2.13
C ILE A 243 -23.81 8.21 0.71
N GLY A 244 -23.84 9.41 0.10
CA GLY A 244 -23.24 9.70 -1.20
C GLY A 244 -22.00 10.60 -1.02
N ILE A 245 -20.92 10.29 -1.77
CA ILE A 245 -19.66 11.03 -1.70
C ILE A 245 -19.17 11.24 -3.12
N ALA A 246 -18.91 12.49 -3.52
CA ALA A 246 -18.33 12.82 -4.83
C ALA A 246 -17.46 14.07 -4.73
N THR A 247 -16.48 14.19 -5.61
CA THR A 247 -15.61 15.38 -5.66
C THR A 247 -15.45 15.91 -7.07
N SER A 248 -15.02 17.18 -7.19
CA SER A 248 -14.74 17.76 -8.51
C SER A 248 -13.42 17.26 -9.12
N TYR A 249 -12.71 16.38 -8.44
CA TYR A 249 -11.51 15.73 -8.99
C TYR A 249 -11.87 14.72 -10.07
N GLU A 250 -12.92 13.91 -9.84
CA GLU A 250 -13.38 12.87 -10.77
C GLU A 250 -14.69 13.23 -11.49
N GLU A 251 -15.52 14.12 -10.94
CA GLU A 251 -16.86 14.39 -11.45
C GLU A 251 -17.08 15.88 -11.78
N ALA A 252 -17.63 16.18 -12.94
CA ALA A 252 -17.91 17.57 -13.34
C ALA A 252 -19.01 18.24 -12.50
N ASP A 253 -19.98 17.47 -12.01
CA ASP A 253 -21.07 17.91 -11.12
C ASP A 253 -21.23 16.95 -9.94
N PRO A 254 -20.36 17.06 -8.91
CA PRO A 254 -20.39 16.15 -7.77
C PRO A 254 -21.67 16.27 -6.93
N GLU A 255 -22.38 17.42 -6.97
CA GLU A 255 -23.65 17.56 -6.27
C GLU A 255 -24.75 16.74 -6.92
N GLN A 256 -24.83 16.73 -8.25
CA GLN A 256 -25.77 15.89 -8.98
C GLN A 256 -25.48 14.40 -8.74
N VAL A 257 -24.21 13.99 -8.77
CA VAL A 257 -23.81 12.61 -8.52
C VAL A 257 -24.27 12.16 -7.13
N VAL A 258 -24.07 12.99 -6.09
CA VAL A 258 -24.54 12.68 -4.74
C VAL A 258 -26.05 12.56 -4.68
N ASP A 259 -26.83 13.46 -5.34
CA ASP A 259 -28.29 13.36 -5.40
C ASP A 259 -28.77 12.04 -6.02
N GLU A 260 -28.09 11.58 -7.07
CA GLU A 260 -28.37 10.29 -7.72
C GLU A 260 -28.12 9.11 -6.79
N GLN A 261 -27.01 9.14 -6.01
CA GLN A 261 -26.67 8.07 -5.07
C GLN A 261 -27.63 7.95 -3.89
N LEU A 262 -28.31 9.04 -3.53
CA LEU A 262 -29.28 9.07 -2.43
C LEU A 262 -30.71 8.70 -2.85
N THR A 263 -30.94 8.57 -4.16
CA THR A 263 -32.30 8.36 -4.69
C THR A 263 -32.65 6.89 -4.79
N ASN A 264 -33.75 6.48 -4.13
CA ASN A 264 -34.34 5.12 -4.21
C ASN A 264 -33.35 3.96 -3.94
N VAL A 265 -32.44 4.14 -2.98
CA VAL A 265 -31.48 3.11 -2.56
C VAL A 265 -31.69 2.79 -1.09
N THR A 266 -31.52 1.52 -0.75
CA THR A 266 -31.60 0.99 0.61
C THR A 266 -30.24 0.46 1.07
N PHE A 267 -30.04 0.34 2.38
CA PHE A 267 -28.85 -0.31 2.94
C PHE A 267 -28.71 -1.76 2.47
N GLU A 268 -29.84 -2.49 2.38
CA GLU A 268 -29.85 -3.89 1.93
C GLU A 268 -29.30 -4.06 0.50
N GLU A 269 -29.60 -3.12 -0.41
CA GLU A 269 -29.04 -3.14 -1.78
C GLU A 269 -27.53 -2.94 -1.79
N ILE A 270 -27.00 -2.04 -0.95
CA ILE A 270 -25.55 -1.82 -0.81
C ILE A 270 -24.87 -3.08 -0.27
N VAL A 271 -25.46 -3.74 0.72
CA VAL A 271 -24.99 -5.01 1.26
C VAL A 271 -25.00 -6.10 0.18
N ALA A 272 -26.07 -6.22 -0.60
CA ALA A 272 -26.16 -7.21 -1.66
C ALA A 272 -25.08 -7.02 -2.74
N ASP A 273 -24.83 -5.77 -3.14
CA ASP A 273 -23.75 -5.42 -4.08
C ASP A 273 -22.37 -5.76 -3.51
N SER A 274 -22.11 -5.44 -2.23
CA SER A 274 -20.87 -5.79 -1.55
C SER A 274 -20.63 -7.30 -1.50
N VAL A 275 -21.63 -8.07 -1.06
CA VAL A 275 -21.56 -9.55 -1.01
C VAL A 275 -21.28 -10.13 -2.40
N LYS A 276 -21.98 -9.64 -3.43
CA LYS A 276 -21.78 -10.11 -4.81
C LYS A 276 -20.36 -9.88 -5.29
N TYR A 277 -19.81 -8.67 -5.11
CA TYR A 277 -18.45 -8.33 -5.51
C TYR A 277 -17.41 -9.21 -4.82
N TRP A 278 -17.52 -9.37 -3.51
CA TRP A 278 -16.54 -10.17 -2.78
C TRP A 278 -16.61 -11.66 -3.14
N GLN A 279 -17.80 -12.19 -3.44
CA GLN A 279 -17.92 -13.54 -3.99
C GLN A 279 -17.20 -13.69 -5.34
N GLU A 280 -17.30 -12.68 -6.22
CA GLU A 280 -16.57 -12.66 -7.49
C GLU A 280 -15.06 -12.63 -7.25
N VAL A 281 -14.56 -11.73 -6.38
CA VAL A 281 -13.13 -11.64 -6.02
C VAL A 281 -12.62 -12.97 -5.47
N TRP A 282 -13.28 -13.53 -4.47
CA TRP A 282 -12.83 -14.77 -3.84
C TRP A 282 -12.88 -16.00 -4.76
N SER A 283 -13.72 -15.98 -5.76
CA SER A 283 -13.77 -17.07 -6.76
C SER A 283 -12.46 -17.21 -7.56
N GLU A 284 -11.68 -16.13 -7.68
CA GLU A 284 -10.43 -16.10 -8.45
C GLU A 284 -9.20 -15.80 -7.59
N ALA A 285 -9.31 -14.97 -6.56
CA ALA A 285 -8.18 -14.45 -5.80
C ALA A 285 -7.92 -15.16 -4.45
N ASP A 286 -8.76 -16.13 -4.03
CA ASP A 286 -8.54 -16.85 -2.77
C ASP A 286 -7.26 -17.71 -2.86
N ILE A 287 -6.40 -17.54 -1.87
CA ILE A 287 -5.21 -18.37 -1.66
C ILE A 287 -5.48 -19.26 -0.47
N ILE A 288 -5.67 -20.55 -0.71
CA ILE A 288 -6.02 -21.54 0.30
C ILE A 288 -4.77 -22.25 0.79
N LEU A 289 -4.47 -22.10 2.06
CA LEU A 289 -3.35 -22.76 2.72
C LEU A 289 -3.84 -23.72 3.79
N ASP A 290 -3.53 -25.02 3.63
CA ASP A 290 -3.66 -26.02 4.70
C ASP A 290 -2.32 -26.18 5.40
N SER A 291 -2.21 -25.62 6.59
CA SER A 291 -0.99 -25.59 7.40
C SER A 291 -1.26 -25.90 8.88
N ASP A 292 -0.20 -26.11 9.65
CA ASP A 292 -0.28 -26.26 11.10
C ASP A 292 -0.52 -24.94 11.83
N ASP A 293 -0.37 -23.81 11.15
CA ASP A 293 -0.61 -22.45 11.69
C ASP A 293 -2.00 -21.95 11.27
N PRO A 294 -2.96 -21.90 12.19
CA PRO A 294 -4.34 -21.51 11.85
C PRO A 294 -4.49 -20.02 11.52
N ASP A 295 -3.55 -19.17 11.94
CA ASP A 295 -3.64 -17.72 11.73
C ASP A 295 -3.17 -17.31 10.32
N LEU A 296 -2.26 -18.07 9.70
CA LEU A 296 -1.75 -17.76 8.36
C LEU A 296 -2.86 -17.63 7.32
N GLN A 297 -3.85 -18.54 7.32
CA GLN A 297 -4.96 -18.47 6.37
C GLN A 297 -5.78 -17.19 6.52
N ARG A 298 -5.99 -16.73 7.76
CA ARG A 298 -6.72 -15.48 8.02
C ARG A 298 -5.92 -14.27 7.55
N MET A 299 -4.60 -14.22 7.82
CA MET A 299 -3.73 -13.13 7.39
C MET A 299 -3.61 -13.07 5.87
N ILE A 300 -3.53 -14.21 5.18
CA ILE A 300 -3.56 -14.27 3.71
C ILE A 300 -4.83 -13.58 3.19
N ARG A 301 -6.01 -13.95 3.69
CA ARG A 301 -7.28 -13.35 3.26
C ARG A 301 -7.41 -11.89 3.65
N MET A 302 -6.91 -11.50 4.81
CA MET A 302 -6.83 -10.10 5.21
C MET A 302 -6.01 -9.27 4.21
N ASN A 303 -4.85 -9.77 3.79
CA ASN A 303 -3.99 -9.06 2.85
C ASN A 303 -4.65 -8.97 1.45
N VAL A 304 -5.26 -10.04 0.97
CA VAL A 304 -6.05 -10.01 -0.29
C VAL A 304 -7.19 -8.99 -0.18
N PHE A 305 -7.95 -9.02 0.93
CA PHE A 305 -9.06 -8.10 1.16
C PHE A 305 -8.61 -6.64 1.11
N HIS A 306 -7.56 -6.29 1.84
CA HIS A 306 -7.08 -4.91 1.90
C HIS A 306 -6.46 -4.42 0.59
N LEU A 307 -5.76 -5.27 -0.15
CA LEU A 307 -5.30 -4.94 -1.50
C LEU A 307 -6.48 -4.66 -2.44
N ARG A 308 -7.47 -5.55 -2.45
CA ARG A 308 -8.62 -5.46 -3.35
C ARG A 308 -9.58 -4.32 -3.02
N GLN A 309 -9.63 -3.86 -1.77
CA GLN A 309 -10.39 -2.66 -1.41
C GLN A 309 -9.63 -1.36 -1.68
N SER A 310 -8.28 -1.39 -1.73
CA SER A 310 -7.45 -0.22 -2.00
C SER A 310 -7.35 0.10 -3.50
N ALA A 311 -7.54 -0.89 -4.36
CA ALA A 311 -7.58 -0.73 -5.81
C ALA A 311 -8.49 -1.78 -6.45
N GLN A 312 -9.42 -1.33 -7.31
CA GLN A 312 -10.30 -2.18 -8.10
C GLN A 312 -10.74 -1.51 -9.40
N HIS A 313 -10.88 -2.30 -10.46
CA HIS A 313 -11.20 -1.81 -11.80
C HIS A 313 -12.46 -0.94 -11.86
N TYR A 314 -13.52 -1.31 -11.14
CA TYR A 314 -14.81 -0.58 -11.17
C TYR A 314 -14.68 0.90 -10.80
N ALA A 315 -13.73 1.24 -9.91
CA ALA A 315 -13.42 2.62 -9.55
C ALA A 315 -12.22 3.16 -10.35
N ASN A 316 -11.09 2.45 -10.34
CA ASN A 316 -9.82 2.98 -10.85
C ASN A 316 -9.84 3.30 -12.36
N GLN A 317 -10.69 2.64 -13.18
CA GLN A 317 -10.86 3.01 -14.58
C GLN A 317 -11.38 4.45 -14.79
N HIS A 318 -11.99 5.05 -13.76
CA HIS A 318 -12.54 6.41 -13.77
C HIS A 318 -11.67 7.42 -13.02
N LEU A 319 -10.57 6.97 -12.42
CA LEU A 319 -9.73 7.77 -11.55
C LEU A 319 -8.34 8.00 -12.15
N ASP A 320 -7.78 9.16 -11.89
CA ASP A 320 -6.36 9.44 -12.12
C ASP A 320 -5.58 9.29 -10.80
N ALA A 321 -5.60 8.09 -10.25
CA ALA A 321 -5.02 7.75 -8.96
C ALA A 321 -4.36 6.37 -8.97
N SER A 322 -3.33 6.19 -8.15
CA SER A 322 -2.71 4.90 -7.86
C SER A 322 -2.84 4.56 -6.37
N VAL A 323 -2.15 3.51 -5.93
CA VAL A 323 -2.24 3.02 -4.55
C VAL A 323 -1.15 3.69 -3.71
N GLY A 324 -1.55 4.48 -2.72
CA GLY A 324 -0.65 5.03 -1.71
C GLY A 324 -0.06 3.94 -0.80
N SER A 325 1.09 4.20 -0.18
CA SER A 325 1.76 3.24 0.72
C SER A 325 0.87 2.74 1.87
N ARG A 326 -0.13 3.54 2.26
CA ARG A 326 -1.13 3.20 3.30
C ARG A 326 -2.52 2.89 2.72
N GLY A 327 -2.66 2.75 1.42
CA GLY A 327 -3.96 2.69 0.76
C GLY A 327 -4.80 3.92 1.13
N LEU A 328 -6.07 3.70 1.43
CA LEU A 328 -7.00 4.74 1.90
C LEU A 328 -7.41 4.48 3.37
N THR A 329 -6.47 4.03 4.21
CA THR A 329 -6.77 3.57 5.57
C THR A 329 -6.22 4.49 6.67
N GLY A 330 -5.47 5.53 6.31
CA GLY A 330 -4.88 6.51 7.22
C GLY A 330 -3.95 7.45 6.51
N GLU A 331 -3.39 8.42 7.25
CA GLU A 331 -2.63 9.56 6.74
C GLU A 331 -1.11 9.34 6.77
N GLY A 332 -0.65 8.12 7.10
CA GLY A 332 0.76 7.79 7.06
C GLY A 332 1.34 8.09 5.67
N TYR A 333 2.54 8.67 5.63
CA TYR A 333 3.17 9.16 4.39
C TYR A 333 2.30 10.15 3.60
N ARG A 334 1.39 10.88 4.29
CA ARG A 334 0.47 11.88 3.69
C ARG A 334 -0.46 11.33 2.60
N GLY A 335 -0.64 9.99 2.56
CA GLY A 335 -1.40 9.32 1.50
C GLY A 335 -0.70 9.25 0.15
N HIS A 336 0.58 9.65 0.06
CA HIS A 336 1.32 9.68 -1.20
C HIS A 336 1.62 8.29 -1.76
N ILE A 337 1.83 8.27 -3.08
CA ILE A 337 2.24 7.12 -3.86
C ILE A 337 3.78 7.11 -3.93
N PHE A 338 4.38 6.02 -3.46
CA PHE A 338 5.82 5.79 -3.44
C PHE A 338 6.18 4.67 -4.45
N TRP A 339 7.25 3.98 -4.18
CA TRP A 339 7.67 2.82 -4.95
C TRP A 339 6.96 1.51 -4.56
N ASP A 340 6.10 1.55 -3.53
CA ASP A 340 5.31 0.38 -3.06
C ASP A 340 4.53 -0.32 -4.16
N GLU A 341 4.23 0.39 -5.25
CA GLU A 341 3.65 -0.18 -6.47
C GLU A 341 4.48 -1.37 -7.02
N ILE A 342 5.81 -1.42 -6.77
CA ILE A 342 6.68 -2.52 -7.22
C ILE A 342 6.33 -3.86 -6.55
N PHE A 343 5.63 -3.82 -5.41
CA PHE A 343 5.13 -4.99 -4.67
C PHE A 343 3.65 -5.26 -4.91
N VAL A 344 2.91 -4.28 -5.43
CA VAL A 344 1.45 -4.36 -5.64
C VAL A 344 1.12 -4.72 -7.09
N VAL A 345 1.78 -4.08 -8.05
CA VAL A 345 1.51 -4.27 -9.48
C VAL A 345 1.75 -5.71 -9.95
N PRO A 346 2.84 -6.40 -9.56
CA PRO A 346 3.05 -7.80 -9.99
C PRO A 346 1.92 -8.72 -9.50
N TYR A 347 1.50 -8.58 -8.23
CA TYR A 347 0.36 -9.34 -7.70
C TYR A 347 -0.94 -9.05 -8.49
N LEU A 348 -1.25 -7.77 -8.72
CA LEU A 348 -2.45 -7.39 -9.47
C LEU A 348 -2.37 -7.84 -10.92
N ALA A 349 -1.23 -7.70 -11.60
CA ALA A 349 -1.07 -8.14 -12.98
C ALA A 349 -1.34 -9.65 -13.17
N ALA A 350 -1.00 -10.46 -12.16
CA ALA A 350 -1.27 -11.91 -12.14
C ALA A 350 -2.69 -12.28 -11.68
N ASN A 351 -3.39 -11.41 -10.93
CA ASN A 351 -4.69 -11.74 -10.33
C ASN A 351 -5.83 -10.84 -10.82
N ASP A 352 -5.55 -9.56 -11.13
CA ASP A 352 -6.51 -8.58 -11.66
C ASP A 352 -5.82 -7.61 -12.63
N PRO A 353 -5.53 -8.06 -13.87
CA PRO A 353 -4.79 -7.27 -14.86
C PRO A 353 -5.42 -5.90 -15.19
N GLN A 354 -6.75 -5.80 -15.12
CA GLN A 354 -7.42 -4.52 -15.42
C GLN A 354 -7.11 -3.47 -14.35
N THR A 355 -7.22 -3.83 -13.08
CA THR A 355 -6.83 -2.93 -11.98
C THR A 355 -5.35 -2.55 -12.07
N ALA A 356 -4.46 -3.50 -12.39
CA ALA A 356 -3.02 -3.21 -12.59
C ALA A 356 -2.81 -2.16 -13.69
N LYS A 357 -3.51 -2.28 -14.82
CA LYS A 357 -3.45 -1.30 -15.92
C LYS A 357 -3.93 0.08 -15.48
N ASP A 358 -5.05 0.14 -14.78
CA ASP A 358 -5.65 1.40 -14.38
C ASP A 358 -4.74 2.20 -13.44
N ILE A 359 -4.15 1.56 -12.43
CA ILE A 359 -3.24 2.24 -11.50
C ILE A 359 -1.90 2.65 -12.16
N LEU A 360 -1.44 1.92 -13.19
CA LEU A 360 -0.24 2.29 -13.94
C LEU A 360 -0.43 3.57 -14.77
N LYS A 361 -1.65 3.86 -15.23
CA LYS A 361 -1.96 5.11 -15.96
C LYS A 361 -1.65 6.36 -15.14
N TYR A 362 -1.78 6.30 -13.81
CA TYR A 362 -1.40 7.39 -12.94
C TYR A 362 0.05 7.86 -13.19
N ARG A 363 1.00 6.94 -13.34
CA ARG A 363 2.40 7.28 -13.61
C ARG A 363 2.60 7.81 -15.02
N ILE A 364 1.89 7.26 -16.00
CA ILE A 364 1.91 7.72 -17.39
C ILE A 364 1.42 9.18 -17.46
N ASN A 365 0.31 9.49 -16.78
CA ASN A 365 -0.29 10.83 -16.75
C ASN A 365 0.61 11.88 -16.07
N ARG A 366 1.60 11.46 -15.26
CA ARG A 366 2.54 12.34 -14.55
C ARG A 366 3.91 12.47 -15.21
N LEU A 367 4.02 12.06 -16.47
CA LEU A 367 5.27 12.18 -17.22
C LEU A 367 5.74 13.63 -17.34
N GLU A 368 4.85 14.59 -17.57
CA GLU A 368 5.19 16.01 -17.63
C GLU A 368 5.75 16.54 -16.30
N GLY A 369 5.16 16.13 -15.17
CA GLY A 369 5.65 16.43 -13.83
C GLY A 369 7.04 15.84 -13.59
N ALA A 370 7.27 14.60 -14.00
CA ALA A 370 8.58 13.96 -13.92
C ALA A 370 9.65 14.63 -14.80
N GLN A 371 9.27 15.14 -15.97
CA GLN A 371 10.15 15.94 -16.82
C GLN A 371 10.47 17.31 -16.19
N ALA A 372 9.51 17.91 -15.51
CA ALA A 372 9.75 19.15 -14.77
C ALA A 372 10.73 18.93 -13.59
N ASN A 373 10.57 17.84 -12.85
CA ASN A 373 11.50 17.45 -11.78
C ASN A 373 12.93 17.22 -12.29
N ALA A 374 13.10 16.56 -13.43
CA ALA A 374 14.41 16.39 -14.04
C ALA A 374 15.08 17.73 -14.37
N LYS A 375 14.33 18.71 -14.89
CA LYS A 375 14.84 20.06 -15.17
C LYS A 375 15.27 20.83 -13.91
N ILE A 376 14.56 20.65 -12.79
CA ILE A 376 14.95 21.25 -11.50
C ILE A 376 16.31 20.69 -11.04
N ASP A 377 16.56 19.40 -11.31
CA ASP A 377 17.83 18.73 -11.02
C ASP A 377 18.94 19.06 -12.06
N GLY A 378 18.64 19.85 -13.08
CA GLY A 378 19.58 20.24 -14.15
C GLY A 378 19.70 19.22 -15.28
N GLU A 379 18.83 18.22 -15.33
CA GLU A 379 18.85 17.11 -16.27
C GLU A 379 17.71 17.22 -17.32
N SER A 380 17.81 16.42 -18.37
CA SER A 380 16.73 16.20 -19.33
C SER A 380 16.17 14.79 -19.18
N GLY A 381 14.99 14.52 -19.74
CA GLY A 381 14.25 13.28 -19.54
C GLY A 381 13.26 13.37 -18.39
N ALA A 382 12.89 12.27 -17.79
CA ALA A 382 11.92 12.21 -16.71
C ALA A 382 12.50 11.61 -15.42
N MET A 383 12.35 12.35 -14.31
CA MET A 383 12.68 11.93 -12.95
C MET A 383 11.40 11.93 -12.11
N TYR A 384 10.84 10.77 -11.89
CA TYR A 384 9.66 10.65 -11.03
C TYR A 384 9.99 10.99 -9.57
N PRO A 385 9.07 11.64 -8.85
CA PRO A 385 9.30 12.02 -7.46
C PRO A 385 9.31 10.79 -6.55
N TRP A 386 10.04 10.87 -5.44
CA TRP A 386 9.99 9.86 -4.40
C TRP A 386 8.59 9.79 -3.77
N GLN A 387 8.03 10.94 -3.43
CA GLN A 387 6.66 11.09 -2.95
C GLN A 387 5.82 11.76 -4.03
N SER A 388 4.89 11.00 -4.61
CA SER A 388 4.01 11.48 -5.67
C SER A 388 2.60 11.70 -5.16
N GLY A 389 2.05 12.86 -5.45
CA GLY A 389 0.69 13.24 -5.12
C GLY A 389 -0.16 13.55 -6.35
N MET A 390 -0.87 14.68 -6.31
CA MET A 390 -1.84 15.03 -7.35
C MET A 390 -1.23 15.37 -8.71
N THR A 391 -0.11 16.10 -8.73
CA THR A 391 0.47 16.68 -9.96
C THR A 391 1.73 15.98 -10.47
N GLY A 392 2.38 15.15 -9.62
CA GLY A 392 3.60 14.43 -9.98
C GLY A 392 4.91 15.20 -9.77
N ASP A 393 4.85 16.37 -9.12
CA ASP A 393 6.02 17.05 -8.58
C ASP A 393 6.48 16.39 -7.26
N GLU A 394 7.73 16.67 -6.85
CA GLU A 394 8.32 16.06 -5.65
C GLU A 394 7.68 16.62 -4.38
N GLN A 395 7.04 15.74 -3.62
CA GLN A 395 6.39 16.08 -2.34
C GLN A 395 7.22 15.69 -1.12
N ALA A 396 8.39 15.07 -1.30
CA ALA A 396 9.29 14.75 -0.18
C ALA A 396 9.75 16.04 0.52
N GLN A 397 9.67 16.03 1.85
CA GLN A 397 10.13 17.15 2.66
C GLN A 397 11.66 17.22 2.67
N VAL A 398 12.20 18.40 2.99
CA VAL A 398 13.66 18.61 3.16
C VAL A 398 14.10 18.53 4.62
N ILE A 399 13.15 18.38 5.53
CA ILE A 399 13.35 18.15 6.97
C ILE A 399 12.31 17.18 7.50
N HIS A 400 12.67 16.38 8.49
CA HIS A 400 11.74 15.53 9.23
C HIS A 400 11.91 15.66 10.75
N LEU A 401 10.82 15.45 11.48
CA LEU A 401 10.84 15.47 12.94
C LEU A 401 11.33 14.13 13.48
N ASN A 402 12.45 14.13 14.17
CA ASN A 402 12.88 13.00 14.98
C ASN A 402 12.12 12.98 16.31
N THR A 403 11.19 12.04 16.44
CA THR A 403 10.33 11.95 17.63
C THR A 403 11.04 11.46 18.90
N VAL A 404 12.28 11.00 18.80
CA VAL A 404 13.08 10.54 19.95
C VAL A 404 13.62 11.73 20.75
N ASN A 405 14.16 12.74 20.05
CA ASN A 405 14.73 13.93 20.67
C ASN A 405 13.94 15.22 20.40
N ASN A 406 12.87 15.17 19.58
CA ASN A 406 12.07 16.31 19.12
C ASN A 406 12.87 17.37 18.34
N GLU A 407 13.90 16.96 17.63
CA GLU A 407 14.67 17.81 16.74
C GLU A 407 14.27 17.62 15.27
N TRP A 408 14.46 18.68 14.47
CA TRP A 408 14.23 18.63 13.03
C TRP A 408 15.54 18.27 12.33
N ASP A 409 15.60 17.05 11.79
CA ASP A 409 16.74 16.55 11.02
C ASP A 409 16.58 16.88 9.52
N PRO A 410 17.68 17.04 8.76
CA PRO A 410 17.62 17.06 7.30
C PRO A 410 16.99 15.78 6.75
N ASP A 411 16.28 15.90 5.62
CA ASP A 411 15.67 14.80 4.88
C ASP A 411 16.14 14.82 3.42
N ASN A 412 16.87 13.79 3.01
CA ASN A 412 17.37 13.63 1.65
C ASN A 412 16.59 12.55 0.86
N SER A 413 15.45 12.07 1.37
CA SER A 413 14.67 10.99 0.75
C SER A 413 14.29 11.25 -0.72
N ARG A 414 14.17 12.52 -1.15
CA ARG A 414 14.00 12.91 -2.56
C ARG A 414 15.10 12.38 -3.50
N LEU A 415 16.25 11.96 -2.96
CA LEU A 415 17.35 11.37 -3.74
C LEU A 415 17.14 9.87 -4.00
N GLN A 416 16.06 9.27 -3.50
CA GLN A 416 15.64 7.90 -3.82
C GLN A 416 15.05 7.82 -5.24
N ARG A 417 15.87 8.15 -6.23
CA ARG A 417 15.50 8.30 -7.65
C ARG A 417 15.21 6.96 -8.33
N HIS A 418 15.56 5.86 -7.66
CA HIS A 418 15.25 4.49 -8.08
C HIS A 418 13.74 4.23 -8.24
N VAL A 419 12.86 5.07 -7.68
CA VAL A 419 11.41 5.02 -7.94
C VAL A 419 11.11 5.07 -9.45
N SER A 420 11.89 5.83 -10.24
CA SER A 420 11.75 5.88 -11.70
C SER A 420 12.01 4.51 -12.34
N LEU A 421 12.98 3.73 -11.81
CA LEU A 421 13.27 2.37 -12.26
C LEU A 421 12.20 1.37 -11.82
N ALA A 422 11.60 1.59 -10.64
CA ALA A 422 10.47 0.79 -10.17
C ALA A 422 9.24 0.95 -11.09
N ILE A 423 8.99 2.17 -11.60
CA ILE A 423 7.91 2.43 -12.56
C ILE A 423 8.18 1.71 -13.90
N VAL A 424 9.41 1.75 -14.39
CA VAL A 424 9.81 0.98 -15.59
C VAL A 424 9.61 -0.52 -15.35
N TYR A 425 9.98 -1.02 -14.16
CA TYR A 425 9.76 -2.42 -13.77
C TYR A 425 8.27 -2.79 -13.77
N ASN A 426 7.42 -1.93 -13.23
CA ASN A 426 5.98 -2.16 -13.17
C ASN A 426 5.35 -2.24 -14.56
N LEU A 427 5.76 -1.39 -15.49
CA LEU A 427 5.34 -1.48 -16.90
C LEU A 427 5.83 -2.79 -17.54
N TRP A 428 7.08 -3.17 -17.30
CA TRP A 428 7.65 -4.41 -17.84
C TRP A 428 6.92 -5.63 -17.31
N ILE A 429 6.76 -5.77 -15.99
CA ILE A 429 6.13 -6.95 -15.40
C ILE A 429 4.66 -7.09 -15.81
N TYR A 430 3.96 -5.96 -15.94
CA TYR A 430 2.60 -5.94 -16.49
C TYR A 430 2.56 -6.53 -17.90
N VAL A 431 3.43 -6.07 -18.80
CA VAL A 431 3.49 -6.59 -20.18
C VAL A 431 3.89 -8.07 -20.19
N GLN A 432 4.84 -8.50 -19.35
CA GLN A 432 5.27 -9.90 -19.28
C GLN A 432 4.14 -10.83 -18.84
N LEU A 433 3.41 -10.45 -17.80
CA LEU A 433 2.36 -11.28 -17.21
C LEU A 433 1.07 -11.29 -18.04
N THR A 434 0.72 -10.14 -18.62
CA THR A 434 -0.56 -9.98 -19.33
C THR A 434 -0.46 -10.19 -20.84
N GLY A 435 0.69 -9.91 -21.44
CA GLY A 435 0.86 -9.81 -22.88
C GLY A 435 0.18 -8.58 -23.50
N ASP A 436 -0.34 -7.66 -22.69
CA ASP A 436 -0.99 -6.43 -23.15
C ASP A 436 0.04 -5.32 -23.38
N GLU A 437 0.48 -5.18 -24.62
CA GLU A 437 1.41 -4.14 -25.03
C GLU A 437 0.73 -2.78 -25.29
N SER A 438 -0.63 -2.71 -25.21
CA SER A 438 -1.32 -1.43 -25.48
C SER A 438 -0.95 -0.35 -24.47
N ILE A 439 -0.57 -0.70 -23.25
CA ILE A 439 -0.09 0.26 -22.24
C ILE A 439 1.17 1.02 -22.71
N LEU A 440 2.03 0.36 -23.49
CA LEU A 440 3.22 1.02 -24.08
C LEU A 440 2.81 2.05 -25.12
N GLN A 441 1.78 1.75 -25.92
CA GLN A 441 1.24 2.69 -26.92
C GLN A 441 0.43 3.83 -26.26
N GLU A 442 -0.16 3.59 -25.08
CA GLU A 442 -0.91 4.57 -24.30
C GLU A 442 -0.02 5.54 -23.47
N GLY A 443 1.31 5.58 -23.76
CA GLY A 443 2.28 6.47 -23.12
C GLY A 443 3.35 5.76 -22.28
N GLY A 444 3.22 4.46 -22.02
CA GLY A 444 4.21 3.70 -21.27
C GLY A 444 5.58 3.67 -21.93
N LEU A 445 5.65 3.65 -23.29
CA LEU A 445 6.93 3.76 -24.02
C LEU A 445 7.61 5.10 -23.76
N ASP A 446 6.86 6.20 -23.73
CA ASP A 446 7.41 7.53 -23.45
C ASP A 446 7.98 7.60 -22.03
N VAL A 447 7.32 6.95 -21.06
CA VAL A 447 7.86 6.81 -19.69
C VAL A 447 9.22 6.11 -19.71
N VAL A 448 9.34 4.97 -20.39
CA VAL A 448 10.61 4.22 -20.48
C VAL A 448 11.70 5.04 -21.16
N VAL A 449 11.39 5.69 -22.29
CA VAL A 449 12.34 6.50 -23.06
C VAL A 449 12.80 7.72 -22.26
N GLU A 450 11.89 8.48 -21.69
CA GLU A 450 12.23 9.71 -20.97
C GLU A 450 12.95 9.40 -19.63
N THR A 451 12.57 8.33 -18.92
CA THR A 451 13.32 7.85 -17.76
C THR A 451 14.74 7.44 -18.14
N SER A 452 14.90 6.71 -19.25
CA SER A 452 16.23 6.34 -19.76
C SER A 452 17.08 7.56 -20.11
N LYS A 453 16.50 8.60 -20.73
CA LYS A 453 17.21 9.86 -21.02
C LYS A 453 17.73 10.52 -19.74
N PHE A 454 16.92 10.59 -18.68
CA PHE A 454 17.35 11.15 -17.40
C PHE A 454 18.59 10.42 -16.88
N TRP A 455 18.54 9.09 -16.78
CA TRP A 455 19.65 8.30 -16.25
C TRP A 455 20.90 8.39 -17.12
N LEU A 456 20.75 8.35 -18.44
CA LEU A 456 21.87 8.48 -19.37
C LEU A 456 22.55 9.86 -19.33
N ASN A 457 21.84 10.91 -18.93
CA ASN A 457 22.45 12.23 -18.72
C ASN A 457 23.15 12.33 -17.35
N LYS A 458 22.63 11.65 -16.35
CA LYS A 458 23.15 11.71 -15.00
C LYS A 458 24.45 10.91 -14.78
N VAL A 459 24.70 9.87 -15.59
CA VAL A 459 25.94 9.09 -15.49
C VAL A 459 27.14 9.84 -16.07
N THR A 460 28.31 9.71 -15.44
CA THR A 460 29.58 10.33 -15.85
C THR A 460 30.62 9.25 -16.14
N LEU A 461 31.30 9.33 -17.30
CA LEU A 461 32.40 8.42 -17.63
C LEU A 461 33.64 8.79 -16.82
N GLY A 462 34.15 7.85 -16.01
CA GLY A 462 35.37 7.99 -15.23
C GLY A 462 36.65 7.69 -16.01
N ASP A 463 37.80 8.05 -15.42
CA ASP A 463 39.13 7.76 -15.99
C ASP A 463 39.45 6.24 -16.03
N ASP A 464 38.74 5.45 -15.23
CA ASP A 464 38.80 3.97 -15.19
C ASP A 464 38.06 3.31 -16.36
N GLY A 465 37.32 4.09 -17.15
CA GLY A 465 36.52 3.64 -18.27
C GLY A 465 35.12 3.12 -17.89
N CYS A 466 34.73 3.20 -16.61
CA CYS A 466 33.38 2.89 -16.14
C CYS A 466 32.50 4.15 -16.09
N TYR A 467 31.19 3.96 -16.16
CA TYR A 467 30.23 5.01 -15.86
C TYR A 467 29.88 5.00 -14.37
N HIS A 468 29.92 6.18 -13.76
CA HIS A 468 29.58 6.42 -12.36
C HIS A 468 28.27 7.19 -12.24
N LEU A 469 27.45 6.79 -11.28
CA LEU A 469 26.16 7.41 -10.96
C LEU A 469 26.21 8.01 -9.56
N ALA A 470 26.27 9.34 -9.48
CA ALA A 470 26.37 10.07 -8.21
C ALA A 470 25.08 10.82 -7.84
N GLY A 471 24.92 11.17 -6.56
CA GLY A 471 23.83 11.97 -6.03
C GLY A 471 22.50 11.22 -6.01
N VAL A 472 22.54 9.97 -5.59
CA VAL A 472 21.36 9.10 -5.38
C VAL A 472 21.34 8.55 -3.96
N MET A 473 20.18 8.06 -3.52
CA MET A 473 20.03 7.14 -2.41
C MET A 473 19.52 5.81 -2.96
N GLY A 474 19.92 4.71 -2.33
CA GLY A 474 19.37 3.38 -2.63
C GLY A 474 18.09 3.10 -1.86
N PRO A 475 17.52 1.88 -1.99
CA PRO A 475 16.38 1.42 -1.20
C PRO A 475 16.62 1.44 0.31
N ASP A 476 17.86 1.28 0.77
CA ASP A 476 18.22 1.50 2.17
C ASP A 476 18.22 3.00 2.48
N GLU A 477 17.27 3.44 3.28
CA GLU A 477 17.06 4.84 3.60
C GLU A 477 18.00 5.38 4.69
N PHE A 478 18.89 4.55 5.27
CA PHE A 478 19.79 5.00 6.34
C PHE A 478 21.02 5.73 5.82
N HIS A 479 21.43 5.45 4.58
CA HIS A 479 22.56 6.14 3.95
C HIS A 479 22.07 7.28 3.06
N GLU A 480 22.03 8.46 3.64
CA GLU A 480 21.57 9.68 2.98
C GLU A 480 22.72 10.46 2.32
N ALA A 481 23.98 10.26 2.80
CA ALA A 481 25.16 10.99 2.38
C ALA A 481 26.44 10.19 2.67
N TYR A 482 27.58 10.69 2.24
CA TYR A 482 28.89 10.21 2.72
C TYR A 482 29.19 10.75 4.12
N PRO A 483 30.02 10.05 4.94
CA PRO A 483 30.42 10.52 6.26
C PRO A 483 30.95 11.95 6.24
N GLY A 484 30.32 12.85 6.99
CA GLY A 484 30.71 14.25 7.11
C GLY A 484 30.50 15.11 5.85
N ALA A 485 29.75 14.66 4.86
CA ALA A 485 29.43 15.46 3.68
C ALA A 485 28.37 16.53 4.00
N ASP A 486 28.51 17.72 3.39
CA ASP A 486 27.54 18.81 3.52
C ASP A 486 26.32 18.65 2.61
N THR A 487 26.40 17.72 1.64
CA THR A 487 25.34 17.45 0.65
C THR A 487 24.95 15.99 0.68
N GLY A 488 23.65 15.73 0.50
CA GLY A 488 23.13 14.37 0.40
C GLY A 488 23.53 13.66 -0.90
N GLY A 489 23.40 12.33 -0.89
CA GLY A 489 23.64 11.44 -2.00
C GLY A 489 24.92 10.64 -1.93
N ILE A 490 24.86 9.42 -2.43
CA ILE A 490 25.95 8.45 -2.57
C ILE A 490 26.25 8.21 -4.04
N THR A 491 27.35 7.51 -4.34
CA THR A 491 27.78 7.18 -5.68
C THR A 491 27.78 5.67 -5.89
N ASP A 492 27.35 5.22 -7.07
CA ASP A 492 27.37 3.82 -7.52
C ASP A 492 26.62 2.88 -6.56
N ASN A 493 25.38 3.27 -6.21
CA ASN A 493 24.50 2.34 -5.49
C ASN A 493 24.24 1.11 -6.35
N ALA A 494 24.55 -0.06 -5.84
CA ALA A 494 24.52 -1.32 -6.58
C ALA A 494 23.13 -1.68 -7.10
N TYR A 495 22.08 -1.48 -6.28
CA TYR A 495 20.69 -1.69 -6.72
C TYR A 495 20.36 -0.79 -7.92
N THR A 496 20.62 0.51 -7.80
CA THR A 496 20.31 1.49 -8.85
C THR A 496 21.06 1.18 -10.13
N ASN A 497 22.37 0.85 -10.06
CA ASN A 497 23.18 0.54 -11.23
C ASN A 497 22.73 -0.76 -11.92
N LEU A 498 22.40 -1.80 -11.18
CA LEU A 498 21.89 -3.07 -11.73
C LEU A 498 20.49 -2.90 -12.35
N MET A 499 19.58 -2.20 -11.68
CA MET A 499 18.25 -1.92 -12.23
C MET A 499 18.32 -1.00 -13.45
N LEU A 500 19.24 -0.03 -13.47
CA LEU A 500 19.47 0.79 -14.65
C LEU A 500 20.01 -0.05 -15.82
N THR A 501 21.00 -0.93 -15.59
CA THR A 501 21.50 -1.86 -16.59
C THR A 501 20.36 -2.69 -17.21
N TRP A 502 19.50 -3.23 -16.36
CA TRP A 502 18.33 -3.98 -16.81
C TRP A 502 17.33 -3.11 -17.60
N ALA A 503 17.02 -1.91 -17.14
CA ALA A 503 16.07 -1.02 -17.81
C ALA A 503 16.57 -0.58 -19.20
N LEU A 504 17.88 -0.31 -19.33
CA LEU A 504 18.50 0.02 -20.63
C LEU A 504 18.50 -1.18 -21.59
N ASN A 505 18.66 -2.42 -21.08
CA ASN A 505 18.49 -3.62 -21.90
C ASN A 505 17.05 -3.76 -22.42
N TRP A 506 16.05 -3.51 -21.54
CA TRP A 506 14.66 -3.54 -21.98
C TRP A 506 14.34 -2.44 -23.00
N LEU A 507 14.91 -1.23 -22.86
CA LEU A 507 14.80 -0.18 -23.88
C LEU A 507 15.33 -0.65 -25.26
N GLN A 508 16.45 -1.41 -25.28
CA GLN A 508 16.99 -2.01 -26.50
C GLN A 508 16.03 -3.07 -27.08
N GLU A 509 15.42 -3.91 -26.25
CA GLU A 509 14.42 -4.89 -26.68
C GLU A 509 13.20 -4.18 -27.30
N LEU A 510 12.68 -3.14 -26.65
CA LEU A 510 11.53 -2.37 -27.14
C LEU A 510 11.79 -1.72 -28.51
N SER A 511 13.04 -1.31 -28.79
CA SER A 511 13.41 -0.73 -30.08
C SER A 511 13.27 -1.71 -31.27
N GLN A 512 13.20 -3.01 -30.99
CA GLN A 512 13.03 -4.06 -32.00
C GLN A 512 11.56 -4.40 -32.28
N HIS A 513 10.60 -3.81 -31.54
CA HIS A 513 9.17 -4.07 -31.70
C HIS A 513 8.61 -3.25 -32.87
N GLU A 514 8.19 -3.93 -33.94
CA GLU A 514 7.67 -3.30 -35.18
C GLU A 514 6.41 -2.45 -34.95
N ASN A 515 5.64 -2.72 -33.87
CA ASN A 515 4.38 -2.04 -33.59
C ASN A 515 4.54 -0.80 -32.66
N LEU A 516 5.75 -0.50 -32.22
CA LEU A 516 6.04 0.64 -31.36
C LEU A 516 6.70 1.78 -32.17
N PRO A 517 6.55 3.05 -31.74
CA PRO A 517 7.31 4.15 -32.31
C PRO A 517 8.81 3.91 -32.26
N ALA A 518 9.53 4.39 -33.31
CA ALA A 518 10.98 4.27 -33.35
C ALA A 518 11.64 5.08 -32.23
N ILE A 519 12.62 4.48 -31.56
CA ILE A 519 13.44 5.12 -30.53
C ILE A 519 14.68 5.73 -31.19
N ASP A 520 15.14 6.87 -30.71
CA ASP A 520 16.30 7.60 -31.24
C ASP A 520 17.57 6.73 -31.18
N ASP A 521 18.26 6.59 -32.33
CA ASP A 521 19.46 5.75 -32.47
C ASP A 521 20.61 6.22 -31.54
N VAL A 522 20.79 7.55 -31.37
CA VAL A 522 21.82 8.08 -30.46
C VAL A 522 21.56 7.72 -29.01
N LEU A 523 20.28 7.71 -28.60
CA LEU A 523 19.89 7.27 -27.29
C LEU A 523 20.19 5.78 -27.09
N LEU A 524 19.87 4.95 -28.10
CA LEU A 524 20.13 3.51 -28.07
C LEU A 524 21.62 3.18 -28.03
N GLU A 525 22.45 3.86 -28.84
CA GLU A 525 23.91 3.70 -28.81
C GLU A 525 24.47 4.03 -27.42
N LYS A 526 24.05 5.15 -26.82
CA LYS A 526 24.46 5.51 -25.44
C LYS A 526 23.95 4.52 -24.40
N ALA A 527 22.72 4.05 -24.52
CA ALA A 527 22.14 3.04 -23.63
C ALA A 527 22.95 1.73 -23.69
N GLN A 528 23.31 1.27 -24.88
CA GLN A 528 24.15 0.08 -25.07
C GLN A 528 25.53 0.25 -24.42
N ASP A 529 26.16 1.40 -24.58
CA ASP A 529 27.47 1.69 -24.01
C ASP A 529 27.43 1.74 -22.47
N VAL A 530 26.46 2.47 -21.89
CA VAL A 530 26.30 2.60 -20.45
C VAL A 530 25.94 1.26 -19.79
N SER A 531 25.01 0.49 -20.38
CA SER A 531 24.55 -0.79 -19.82
C SER A 531 25.63 -1.88 -19.73
N THR A 532 26.78 -1.67 -20.33
CA THR A 532 27.92 -2.62 -20.25
C THR A 532 29.07 -2.13 -19.37
N ARG A 533 29.00 -0.90 -18.82
CA ARG A 533 30.12 -0.26 -18.14
C ARG A 533 29.76 0.50 -16.88
N LEU A 534 28.57 0.32 -16.30
CA LEU A 534 28.24 0.87 -14.98
C LEU A 534 29.12 0.23 -13.89
N SER A 535 29.59 1.07 -12.98
CA SER A 535 30.51 0.66 -11.91
C SER A 535 29.79 -0.11 -10.81
N LEU A 536 30.45 -1.16 -10.30
CA LEU A 536 30.13 -1.85 -9.04
C LEU A 536 31.40 -2.01 -8.22
N GLU A 537 31.33 -1.83 -6.92
CA GLU A 537 32.41 -2.19 -6.00
C GLU A 537 32.17 -3.60 -5.46
N ILE A 538 33.11 -4.53 -5.75
CA ILE A 538 33.01 -5.93 -5.31
C ILE A 538 34.30 -6.30 -4.62
N SER A 539 34.20 -6.83 -3.38
CA SER A 539 35.36 -7.32 -2.61
C SER A 539 35.96 -8.60 -3.22
N ASP A 540 37.22 -8.92 -2.84
CA ASP A 540 37.87 -10.18 -3.21
C ASP A 540 37.08 -11.44 -2.80
N ALA A 541 36.22 -11.33 -1.77
CA ALA A 541 35.36 -12.38 -1.31
C ALA A 541 34.08 -12.55 -2.16
N GLY A 542 33.81 -11.65 -3.10
CA GLY A 542 32.62 -11.61 -3.92
C GLY A 542 31.42 -10.96 -3.23
N ILE A 543 31.63 -10.13 -2.21
CA ILE A 543 30.61 -9.27 -1.61
C ILE A 543 30.48 -8.02 -2.46
N ILE A 544 29.27 -7.70 -2.89
CA ILE A 544 28.96 -6.48 -3.62
C ILE A 544 28.68 -5.38 -2.61
N ALA A 545 29.41 -4.28 -2.68
CA ALA A 545 29.16 -3.12 -1.81
C ALA A 545 27.81 -2.50 -2.12
N GLN A 546 27.13 -1.96 -1.12
CA GLN A 546 25.87 -1.25 -1.30
C GLN A 546 26.06 -0.01 -2.20
N TYR A 547 27.20 0.68 -2.05
CA TYR A 547 27.65 1.80 -2.87
C TYR A 547 29.16 1.97 -2.77
N ALA A 548 29.76 2.80 -3.59
CA ALA A 548 31.22 3.04 -3.58
C ALA A 548 31.69 3.57 -2.22
N GLY A 549 32.67 2.89 -1.61
CA GLY A 549 33.22 3.21 -0.27
C GLY A 549 32.46 2.62 0.92
N TYR A 550 31.42 1.79 0.70
CA TYR A 550 30.65 1.18 1.78
C TYR A 550 31.51 0.32 2.73
N PHE A 551 32.53 -0.35 2.22
CA PHE A 551 33.39 -1.21 3.03
C PHE A 551 34.31 -0.43 4.00
N ASP A 552 34.51 0.87 3.79
CA ASP A 552 35.33 1.73 4.65
C ASP A 552 34.57 2.22 5.89
N LEU A 553 33.24 2.01 5.94
CA LEU A 553 32.41 2.42 7.06
C LEU A 553 32.66 1.58 8.31
N LYS A 554 32.38 2.16 9.47
CA LYS A 554 32.43 1.48 10.77
C LYS A 554 31.35 0.39 10.86
N THR A 555 31.59 -0.63 11.68
CA THR A 555 30.57 -1.62 12.03
C THR A 555 29.76 -1.20 13.25
N VAL A 556 28.49 -1.62 13.32
CA VAL A 556 27.61 -1.41 14.48
C VAL A 556 27.60 -2.65 15.36
N ASP A 557 27.73 -2.45 16.68
CA ASP A 557 27.43 -3.51 17.65
C ASP A 557 25.94 -3.44 18.03
N PHE A 558 25.11 -4.22 17.35
CA PHE A 558 23.67 -4.24 17.58
C PHE A 558 23.28 -4.74 18.96
N GLU A 559 24.12 -5.56 19.62
CA GLU A 559 23.83 -6.04 20.98
C GLU A 559 23.88 -4.90 22.00
N VAL A 560 24.80 -3.95 21.84
CA VAL A 560 24.85 -2.75 22.68
C VAL A 560 23.56 -1.94 22.55
N TYR A 561 23.07 -1.78 21.32
CA TYR A 561 21.80 -1.06 21.08
C TYR A 561 20.60 -1.82 21.64
N ARG A 562 20.50 -3.16 21.45
CA ARG A 562 19.41 -3.98 22.01
C ARG A 562 19.39 -3.97 23.54
N GLN A 563 20.55 -3.90 24.19
CA GLN A 563 20.62 -3.81 25.65
C GLN A 563 20.18 -2.44 26.17
N LYS A 564 20.32 -1.39 25.36
CA LYS A 564 19.97 0.00 25.73
C LYS A 564 18.56 0.37 25.35
N TYR A 565 18.06 -0.18 24.24
CA TYR A 565 16.76 0.11 23.66
C TYR A 565 16.04 -1.21 23.34
N ASP A 566 14.78 -1.32 23.71
CA ASP A 566 13.99 -2.54 23.45
C ASP A 566 13.78 -2.77 21.96
N ASP A 567 13.54 -1.70 21.19
CA ASP A 567 13.33 -1.72 19.74
C ASP A 567 14.43 -0.93 19.02
N ILE A 568 15.11 -1.58 18.07
CA ILE A 568 16.16 -1.00 17.24
C ILE A 568 15.78 -0.92 15.75
N HIS A 569 14.53 -1.17 15.39
CA HIS A 569 14.10 -1.10 13.98
C HIS A 569 14.30 0.30 13.37
N ARG A 570 14.26 1.34 14.21
CA ARG A 570 14.57 2.72 13.82
C ARG A 570 15.86 3.20 14.50
N ILE A 571 16.91 2.39 14.38
CA ILE A 571 18.26 2.70 14.93
C ILE A 571 18.81 4.02 14.40
N ASP A 572 18.42 4.43 13.19
CA ASP A 572 18.72 5.73 12.59
C ASP A 572 18.37 6.90 13.52
N ARG A 573 17.16 6.89 14.07
CA ARG A 573 16.67 7.91 15.01
C ARG A 573 17.38 7.87 16.35
N LEU A 574 17.70 6.66 16.83
CA LEU A 574 18.42 6.46 18.07
C LEU A 574 19.86 7.00 17.95
N MET A 575 20.54 6.68 16.84
CA MET A 575 21.90 7.16 16.56
C MET A 575 21.91 8.69 16.43
N LYS A 576 21.01 9.27 15.66
CA LYS A 576 20.89 10.74 15.53
C LYS A 576 20.62 11.40 16.88
N ALA A 577 19.78 10.82 17.74
CA ALA A 577 19.54 11.33 19.11
C ALA A 577 20.77 11.23 20.03
N GLU A 578 21.72 10.33 19.72
CA GLU A 578 23.02 10.22 20.42
C GLU A 578 24.12 11.12 19.79
N GLY A 579 23.80 11.88 18.75
CA GLY A 579 24.75 12.72 18.00
C GLY A 579 25.64 11.93 17.05
N LEU A 580 25.22 10.73 16.64
CA LEU A 580 25.86 9.88 15.63
C LEU A 580 25.09 9.94 14.31
N SER A 581 25.78 9.68 13.18
CA SER A 581 25.12 9.50 11.89
C SER A 581 25.12 8.05 11.47
N PRO A 582 23.97 7.50 10.98
CA PRO A 582 23.97 6.19 10.31
C PRO A 582 24.93 6.12 9.11
N ASP A 583 25.16 7.23 8.41
CA ASP A 583 26.09 7.34 7.28
C ASP A 583 27.52 6.89 7.61
N ASP A 584 27.92 6.94 8.89
CA ASP A 584 29.25 6.51 9.35
C ASP A 584 29.38 4.98 9.46
N TYR A 585 28.29 4.22 9.36
CA TYR A 585 28.25 2.82 9.77
C TYR A 585 27.65 1.90 8.71
N GLN A 586 28.14 0.64 8.67
CA GLN A 586 27.53 -0.44 7.89
C GLN A 586 26.25 -0.91 8.60
N VAL A 587 25.15 -0.23 8.36
CA VAL A 587 23.82 -0.52 8.93
C VAL A 587 22.77 -0.27 7.86
N ALA A 588 21.75 -1.13 7.77
CA ALA A 588 20.70 -1.00 6.79
C ALA A 588 19.31 -1.13 7.44
N LYS A 589 18.40 -0.27 7.03
CA LYS A 589 16.97 -0.34 7.37
C LYS A 589 16.31 -1.56 6.74
N GLN A 590 16.65 -1.83 5.49
CA GLN A 590 16.09 -2.86 4.64
C GLN A 590 17.09 -3.34 3.60
N THR A 591 16.70 -4.34 2.83
CA THR A 591 17.48 -4.86 1.72
C THR A 591 17.72 -3.77 0.66
N ASP A 592 18.95 -3.62 0.19
CA ASP A 592 19.33 -2.71 -0.91
C ASP A 592 19.88 -3.54 -2.09
N THR A 593 21.17 -3.83 -2.11
CA THR A 593 21.83 -4.59 -3.20
C THR A 593 21.08 -5.86 -3.62
N LEU A 594 20.57 -6.61 -2.64
CA LEU A 594 19.85 -7.86 -2.89
C LEU A 594 18.40 -7.67 -3.34
N MET A 595 17.86 -6.45 -3.33
CA MET A 595 16.53 -6.15 -3.86
C MET A 595 16.43 -6.43 -5.36
N THR A 596 17.48 -6.18 -6.14
CA THR A 596 17.52 -6.54 -7.56
C THR A 596 17.31 -8.05 -7.79
N LEU A 597 17.83 -8.87 -6.89
CA LEU A 597 17.64 -10.32 -6.94
C LEU A 597 16.17 -10.70 -6.74
N TYR A 598 15.49 -10.07 -5.80
CA TYR A 598 14.06 -10.26 -5.59
C TYR A 598 13.24 -9.85 -6.82
N ASN A 599 13.52 -8.69 -7.40
CA ASN A 599 12.79 -8.18 -8.56
C ASN A 599 13.00 -9.02 -9.83
N LEU A 600 14.24 -9.43 -10.12
CA LEU A 600 14.62 -10.03 -11.40
C LEU A 600 14.99 -11.53 -11.30
N GLY A 601 15.24 -12.04 -10.08
CA GLY A 601 15.70 -13.39 -9.83
C GLY A 601 17.21 -13.58 -10.02
N ALA A 602 17.76 -14.67 -9.43
CA ALA A 602 19.18 -14.93 -9.35
C ALA A 602 19.87 -15.03 -10.73
N ASN A 603 19.20 -15.63 -11.70
CA ASN A 603 19.79 -15.82 -13.04
C ASN A 603 19.99 -14.48 -13.78
N HIS A 604 19.01 -13.59 -13.70
CA HIS A 604 19.14 -12.25 -14.30
C HIS A 604 20.17 -11.41 -13.56
N PHE A 605 20.16 -11.48 -12.23
CA PHE A 605 21.16 -10.78 -11.41
C PHE A 605 22.60 -11.12 -11.87
N VAL A 606 22.92 -12.41 -11.97
CA VAL A 606 24.26 -12.86 -12.42
C VAL A 606 24.55 -12.43 -13.87
N LYS A 607 23.54 -12.47 -14.76
CA LYS A 607 23.72 -11.98 -16.14
C LYS A 607 24.08 -10.49 -16.17
N LEU A 608 23.41 -9.67 -15.37
CA LEU A 608 23.69 -8.22 -15.30
C LEU A 608 25.10 -7.94 -14.75
N VAL A 609 25.50 -8.63 -13.67
CA VAL A 609 26.84 -8.50 -13.10
C VAL A 609 27.92 -8.89 -14.11
N ASN A 610 27.71 -10.01 -14.84
CA ASN A 610 28.63 -10.46 -15.90
C ASN A 610 28.67 -9.48 -17.08
N GLN A 611 27.53 -8.89 -17.46
CA GLN A 611 27.45 -7.87 -18.52
C GLN A 611 28.30 -6.64 -18.19
N LEU A 612 28.33 -6.24 -16.91
CA LEU A 612 29.17 -5.14 -16.42
C LEU A 612 30.66 -5.53 -16.29
N GLY A 613 31.05 -6.74 -16.67
CA GLY A 613 32.44 -7.21 -16.69
C GLY A 613 32.93 -7.83 -15.38
N TYR A 614 32.05 -8.02 -14.40
CA TYR A 614 32.39 -8.63 -13.12
C TYR A 614 32.04 -10.14 -13.10
N THR A 615 32.71 -10.90 -12.23
CA THR A 615 32.43 -12.33 -12.04
C THR A 615 32.27 -12.63 -10.57
N LEU A 616 31.18 -13.30 -10.22
CA LEU A 616 30.89 -13.70 -8.85
C LEU A 616 31.35 -15.17 -8.60
N PRO A 617 31.85 -15.49 -7.38
CA PRO A 617 32.14 -16.87 -7.00
C PRO A 617 30.83 -17.67 -6.88
N THR A 618 30.93 -19.01 -6.92
CA THR A 618 29.74 -19.90 -6.91
C THR A 618 28.89 -19.75 -5.64
N ASP A 619 29.49 -19.36 -4.52
CA ASP A 619 28.85 -19.17 -3.22
C ASP A 619 28.47 -17.70 -2.93
N TRP A 620 28.46 -16.87 -3.96
CA TRP A 620 28.21 -15.42 -3.85
C TRP A 620 26.88 -15.08 -3.15
N LEU A 621 25.82 -15.84 -3.46
CA LEU A 621 24.49 -15.56 -2.93
C LEU A 621 24.47 -15.75 -1.41
N GLN A 622 24.99 -16.90 -0.92
CA GLN A 622 25.08 -17.14 0.52
C GLN A 622 25.92 -16.07 1.22
N LYS A 623 27.09 -15.74 0.65
CA LYS A 623 27.99 -14.75 1.23
C LYS A 623 27.36 -13.36 1.35
N ASN A 624 26.74 -12.88 0.27
CA ASN A 624 26.07 -11.57 0.28
C ASN A 624 24.87 -11.56 1.22
N THR A 625 24.09 -12.66 1.25
CA THR A 625 22.96 -12.79 2.19
C THR A 625 23.42 -12.72 3.63
N ASP A 626 24.44 -13.50 4.01
CA ASP A 626 24.97 -13.49 5.38
C ASP A 626 25.55 -12.13 5.76
N TYR A 627 26.25 -11.48 4.82
CA TYR A 627 26.87 -10.17 5.03
C TYR A 627 25.81 -9.09 5.31
N TYR A 628 24.78 -9.00 4.47
CA TYR A 628 23.75 -7.97 4.61
C TYR A 628 22.76 -8.28 5.73
N LEU A 629 22.42 -9.55 5.96
CA LEU A 629 21.55 -9.94 7.07
C LEU A 629 22.13 -9.54 8.43
N ALA A 630 23.46 -9.67 8.60
CA ALA A 630 24.14 -9.24 9.82
C ALA A 630 24.16 -7.71 10.04
N ARG A 631 23.74 -6.92 9.05
CA ARG A 631 23.75 -5.45 9.05
C ARG A 631 22.37 -4.82 8.93
N THR A 632 21.34 -5.63 8.72
CA THR A 632 19.96 -5.17 8.50
C THR A 632 19.15 -5.27 9.79
N VAL A 633 18.52 -4.16 10.19
CA VAL A 633 17.64 -4.11 11.38
C VAL A 633 16.17 -4.39 11.06
N HIS A 634 15.82 -4.60 9.81
CA HIS A 634 14.43 -4.82 9.35
C HIS A 634 13.47 -3.70 9.77
N GLY A 635 13.90 -2.46 9.64
CA GLY A 635 13.12 -1.27 9.97
C GLY A 635 12.02 -0.93 8.95
N SER A 636 11.94 -1.69 7.85
CA SER A 636 10.87 -1.66 6.86
C SER A 636 10.09 -2.97 6.88
N THR A 637 8.78 -2.91 6.65
CA THR A 637 7.92 -4.10 6.53
C THR A 637 8.29 -4.97 5.34
N THR A 638 8.76 -4.36 4.23
CA THR A 638 9.17 -5.05 2.98
C THR A 638 10.54 -5.74 3.06
N SER A 639 11.31 -5.53 4.13
CA SER A 639 12.64 -6.13 4.26
C SER A 639 12.60 -7.67 4.39
N ARG A 640 11.70 -8.20 5.21
CA ARG A 640 11.62 -9.64 5.50
C ARG A 640 11.15 -10.49 4.34
N PRO A 641 10.15 -10.10 3.55
CA PRO A 641 9.72 -10.88 2.39
C PRO A 641 10.83 -11.05 1.35
N VAL A 642 11.66 -10.02 1.13
CA VAL A 642 12.83 -10.13 0.25
C VAL A 642 13.79 -11.22 0.73
N PHE A 643 14.12 -11.22 2.04
CA PHE A 643 14.96 -12.29 2.61
C PHE A 643 14.28 -13.67 2.56
N ALA A 644 12.93 -13.74 2.67
CA ALA A 644 12.22 -15.00 2.49
C ALA A 644 12.42 -15.57 1.08
N GLY A 645 12.28 -14.77 0.03
CA GLY A 645 12.53 -15.19 -1.36
C GLY A 645 13.98 -15.64 -1.58
N ILE A 646 14.95 -14.91 -1.02
CA ILE A 646 16.36 -15.25 -1.07
C ILE A 646 16.63 -16.59 -0.37
N ASP A 647 16.09 -16.80 0.83
CA ASP A 647 16.28 -18.04 1.59
C ASP A 647 15.64 -19.26 0.88
N ILE A 648 14.52 -19.09 0.17
CA ILE A 648 13.95 -20.15 -0.69
C ILE A 648 14.93 -20.50 -1.82
N THR A 649 15.51 -19.49 -2.48
CA THR A 649 16.54 -19.71 -3.53
C THR A 649 17.76 -20.44 -2.98
N LEU A 650 18.14 -20.20 -1.72
CA LEU A 650 19.22 -20.89 -1.00
C LEU A 650 18.81 -22.29 -0.47
N GLY A 651 17.53 -22.69 -0.57
CA GLY A 651 17.00 -23.94 -0.04
C GLY A 651 16.62 -23.91 1.44
N ASN A 652 16.62 -22.74 2.09
CA ASN A 652 16.36 -22.53 3.52
C ASN A 652 14.88 -22.24 3.80
N LYS A 653 13.98 -23.09 3.29
CA LYS A 653 12.52 -22.85 3.31
C LYS A 653 11.91 -22.64 4.70
N GLU A 654 12.49 -23.22 5.75
CA GLU A 654 12.00 -23.04 7.12
C GLU A 654 12.31 -21.62 7.64
N LYS A 655 13.50 -21.10 7.36
CA LYS A 655 13.88 -19.73 7.70
C LYS A 655 13.05 -18.72 6.88
N ALA A 656 12.81 -19.01 5.61
CA ALA A 656 11.90 -18.23 4.77
C ALA A 656 10.49 -18.16 5.35
N LEU A 657 9.96 -19.27 5.91
CA LEU A 657 8.67 -19.30 6.59
C LEU A 657 8.64 -18.38 7.83
N GLU A 658 9.72 -18.33 8.61
CA GLU A 658 9.81 -17.42 9.77
C GLU A 658 9.71 -15.95 9.33
N TYR A 659 10.41 -15.57 8.27
CA TYR A 659 10.29 -14.22 7.69
C TYR A 659 8.89 -13.94 7.16
N LEU A 660 8.29 -14.88 6.42
CA LEU A 660 6.92 -14.73 5.92
C LEU A 660 5.93 -14.53 7.06
N LYS A 661 5.98 -15.35 8.12
CA LYS A 661 5.07 -15.23 9.27
C LYS A 661 5.16 -13.86 9.94
N THR A 662 6.36 -13.33 10.08
CA THR A 662 6.54 -12.00 10.65
C THR A 662 6.01 -10.92 9.72
N ALA A 663 6.30 -11.01 8.44
CA ALA A 663 5.92 -10.00 7.45
C ALA A 663 4.41 -9.95 7.21
N ILE A 664 3.76 -11.10 7.02
CA ILE A 664 2.32 -11.18 6.73
C ILE A 664 1.45 -10.68 7.89
N GLY A 665 1.98 -10.77 9.11
CA GLY A 665 1.34 -10.27 10.32
C GLY A 665 1.74 -8.84 10.71
N SER A 666 2.45 -8.11 9.86
CA SER A 666 3.04 -6.80 10.18
C SER A 666 2.03 -5.81 10.76
N ASP A 667 0.88 -5.64 10.12
CA ASP A 667 -0.16 -4.74 10.60
C ASP A 667 -1.05 -5.39 11.66
N TYR A 668 -1.34 -6.69 11.54
CA TYR A 668 -2.16 -7.41 12.51
C TYR A 668 -1.55 -7.41 13.92
N TYR A 669 -0.22 -7.55 14.02
CA TYR A 669 0.53 -7.51 15.29
C TYR A 669 1.19 -6.16 15.56
N ASP A 670 1.08 -5.20 14.64
CA ASP A 670 1.71 -3.87 14.72
C ASP A 670 3.21 -3.93 15.06
N ILE A 671 3.95 -4.75 14.32
CA ILE A 671 5.37 -5.04 14.60
C ILE A 671 6.31 -3.86 14.34
N GLN A 672 5.83 -2.76 13.78
CA GLN A 672 6.59 -1.54 13.50
C GLN A 672 6.35 -0.43 14.54
N GLY A 673 5.93 -0.82 15.76
CA GLY A 673 5.86 0.09 16.90
C GLY A 673 4.80 1.19 16.80
N GLY A 674 3.56 0.83 16.45
CA GLY A 674 2.41 1.74 16.44
C GLY A 674 2.14 2.40 15.09
N THR A 675 2.81 1.97 14.02
CA THR A 675 2.63 2.61 12.69
C THR A 675 1.38 2.15 11.95
N THR A 676 0.77 1.02 12.33
CA THR A 676 -0.54 0.59 11.81
C THR A 676 -1.66 1.59 12.15
N ALA A 677 -1.51 2.35 13.24
CA ALA A 677 -2.41 3.44 13.60
C ALA A 677 -2.49 4.55 12.54
N GLU A 678 -1.41 4.75 11.77
CA GLU A 678 -1.32 5.74 10.69
C GLU A 678 -1.83 5.20 9.33
N GLY A 679 -2.38 3.99 9.30
CA GLY A 679 -2.81 3.23 8.13
C GLY A 679 -2.02 1.93 7.96
N ILE A 680 -2.61 0.95 7.26
CA ILE A 680 -1.98 -0.34 6.95
C ILE A 680 -0.90 -0.20 5.88
N HIS A 681 0.03 -1.17 5.80
CA HIS A 681 1.12 -1.17 4.83
C HIS A 681 0.76 -2.01 3.60
N ILE A 682 0.32 -1.36 2.52
CA ILE A 682 -0.15 -2.05 1.31
C ILE A 682 0.97 -2.80 0.58
N GLY A 683 2.19 -2.24 0.54
CA GLY A 683 3.32 -2.89 -0.13
C GLY A 683 3.63 -4.28 0.41
N VAL A 684 3.77 -4.43 1.74
CA VAL A 684 4.06 -5.75 2.35
C VAL A 684 2.89 -6.74 2.18
N MET A 685 1.66 -6.25 2.07
CA MET A 685 0.52 -7.14 1.80
C MET A 685 0.64 -7.79 0.41
N GLY A 686 0.95 -7.01 -0.64
CA GLY A 686 1.21 -7.54 -1.98
C GLY A 686 2.42 -8.47 -1.99
N GLU A 687 3.53 -8.02 -1.44
CA GLU A 687 4.79 -8.74 -1.41
C GLU A 687 4.69 -10.12 -0.72
N THR A 688 3.99 -10.20 0.42
CA THR A 688 3.81 -11.48 1.13
C THR A 688 2.94 -12.48 0.35
N LEU A 689 1.93 -11.99 -0.38
CA LEU A 689 1.13 -12.85 -1.27
C LEU A 689 1.95 -13.36 -2.45
N GLU A 690 2.83 -12.52 -3.01
CA GLU A 690 3.77 -12.95 -4.04
C GLU A 690 4.76 -14.00 -3.52
N VAL A 691 5.33 -13.81 -2.32
CA VAL A 691 6.21 -14.81 -1.70
C VAL A 691 5.49 -16.15 -1.54
N ILE A 692 4.20 -16.15 -1.16
CA ILE A 692 3.43 -17.39 -1.05
C ILE A 692 3.23 -18.04 -2.42
N GLN A 693 2.82 -17.29 -3.44
CA GLN A 693 2.49 -17.82 -4.77
C GLN A 693 3.75 -18.11 -5.59
N ASN A 694 4.70 -17.19 -5.63
CA ASN A 694 5.84 -17.25 -6.54
C ASN A 694 7.04 -17.98 -5.91
N GLU A 695 7.31 -17.79 -4.62
CA GLU A 695 8.48 -18.40 -3.98
C GLU A 695 8.15 -19.78 -3.39
N PHE A 696 7.19 -19.88 -2.46
CA PHE A 696 6.78 -21.17 -1.91
C PHE A 696 6.01 -22.02 -2.92
N GLY A 697 5.08 -21.42 -3.66
CA GLY A 697 4.36 -22.07 -4.76
C GLY A 697 5.24 -22.36 -5.98
N GLY A 698 6.40 -21.70 -6.05
CA GLY A 698 7.41 -21.90 -7.08
C GLY A 698 6.98 -21.46 -8.47
N VAL A 699 6.03 -20.55 -8.59
CA VAL A 699 5.52 -20.07 -9.89
C VAL A 699 6.35 -18.92 -10.40
N SER A 700 7.01 -19.10 -11.54
CA SER A 700 7.70 -18.04 -12.26
C SER A 700 6.97 -17.72 -13.56
N LEU A 701 6.47 -16.47 -13.66
CA LEU A 701 5.70 -15.97 -14.81
C LEU A 701 6.53 -14.98 -15.64
N ARG A 702 7.85 -15.09 -15.62
CA ARG A 702 8.79 -14.19 -16.30
C ARG A 702 9.28 -14.79 -17.62
N ASP A 703 9.81 -13.93 -18.47
CA ASP A 703 10.41 -14.31 -19.76
C ASP A 703 9.43 -15.04 -20.72
N GLY A 704 8.12 -14.76 -20.59
CA GLY A 704 7.10 -15.36 -21.44
C GLY A 704 6.84 -16.85 -21.20
N HIS A 705 7.43 -17.44 -20.15
CA HIS A 705 7.28 -18.85 -19.79
C HIS A 705 6.74 -19.02 -18.37
N ILE A 706 5.96 -20.09 -18.18
CA ILE A 706 5.50 -20.51 -16.86
C ILE A 706 6.33 -21.67 -16.41
N VAL A 707 7.00 -21.50 -15.27
CA VAL A 707 7.74 -22.55 -14.58
C VAL A 707 7.14 -22.72 -13.19
N ILE A 708 6.86 -23.95 -12.79
CA ILE A 708 6.29 -24.30 -11.48
C ILE A 708 7.25 -25.27 -10.80
N ASN A 709 7.91 -24.78 -9.73
CA ASN A 709 8.89 -25.56 -8.98
C ASN A 709 8.70 -25.31 -7.47
N PRO A 710 7.68 -25.91 -6.84
CA PRO A 710 7.30 -25.62 -5.46
C PRO A 710 8.38 -25.96 -4.42
N SER A 711 8.40 -25.16 -3.35
CA SER A 711 9.28 -25.34 -2.19
C SER A 711 8.48 -25.21 -0.89
N LEU A 712 7.51 -26.09 -0.66
CA LEU A 712 6.67 -26.02 0.54
C LEU A 712 7.49 -26.35 1.80
N PRO A 713 7.37 -25.54 2.87
CA PRO A 713 8.02 -25.81 4.15
C PRO A 713 7.29 -26.90 4.93
N ASN A 714 7.92 -27.42 5.99
CA ASN A 714 7.28 -28.38 6.87
C ASN A 714 6.02 -27.81 7.51
N GLY A 715 4.98 -28.64 7.67
CA GLY A 715 3.69 -28.20 8.22
C GLY A 715 2.72 -27.63 7.18
N TRP A 716 3.16 -27.36 5.93
CA TRP A 716 2.26 -27.02 4.82
C TRP A 716 1.86 -28.30 4.08
N ARG A 717 0.58 -28.63 4.10
CA ARG A 717 0.02 -29.85 3.47
C ARG A 717 -0.52 -29.59 2.07
N ARG A 718 -1.06 -28.39 1.84
CA ARG A 718 -1.61 -27.97 0.55
C ARG A 718 -1.56 -26.44 0.43
N LEU A 719 -1.16 -25.97 -0.73
CA LEU A 719 -1.29 -24.58 -1.16
C LEU A 719 -2.08 -24.57 -2.48
N SER A 720 -3.18 -23.82 -2.52
CA SER A 720 -4.06 -23.75 -3.70
C SER A 720 -4.38 -22.30 -4.03
N PHE A 721 -4.24 -21.92 -5.30
CA PHE A 721 -4.54 -20.57 -5.79
C PHE A 721 -4.70 -20.57 -7.30
N LYS A 722 -5.15 -19.43 -7.81
CA LYS A 722 -5.25 -19.17 -9.25
C LYS A 722 -4.39 -17.97 -9.62
N GLN A 723 -3.87 -17.96 -10.86
CA GLN A 723 -3.17 -16.83 -11.46
C GLN A 723 -3.51 -16.72 -12.94
N LYS A 724 -3.47 -15.51 -13.46
CA LYS A 724 -3.66 -15.22 -14.90
C LYS A 724 -2.29 -15.01 -15.55
N PHE A 725 -2.09 -15.64 -16.69
CA PHE A 725 -0.91 -15.44 -17.53
C PHE A 725 -1.34 -15.31 -18.99
N ARG A 726 -1.11 -14.13 -19.58
CA ARG A 726 -1.45 -13.81 -20.97
C ARG A 726 -2.88 -14.21 -21.35
N GLY A 727 -3.82 -13.90 -20.46
CA GLY A 727 -5.23 -14.20 -20.64
C GLY A 727 -5.64 -15.66 -20.45
N VAL A 728 -4.77 -16.49 -19.88
CA VAL A 728 -5.07 -17.87 -19.45
C VAL A 728 -5.15 -17.91 -17.93
N LEU A 729 -6.27 -18.42 -17.40
CA LEU A 729 -6.43 -18.66 -15.96
C LEU A 729 -5.87 -20.05 -15.61
N ILE A 730 -4.89 -20.08 -14.72
CA ILE A 730 -4.23 -21.28 -14.26
C ILE A 730 -4.62 -21.51 -12.81
N SER A 731 -5.17 -22.69 -12.51
CA SER A 731 -5.50 -23.14 -11.16
C SER A 731 -4.48 -24.18 -10.71
N LEU A 732 -3.94 -23.98 -9.51
CA LEU A 732 -2.91 -24.81 -8.93
C LEU A 732 -3.35 -25.39 -7.60
N ASP A 733 -3.14 -26.71 -7.42
CA ASP A 733 -3.15 -27.39 -6.14
C ASP A 733 -1.78 -28.01 -5.90
N ILE A 734 -1.03 -27.45 -4.98
CA ILE A 734 0.36 -27.81 -4.71
C ILE A 734 0.43 -28.59 -3.39
N TYR A 735 1.02 -29.75 -3.44
CA TYR A 735 1.30 -30.64 -2.31
C TYR A 735 2.83 -30.80 -2.15
N PRO A 736 3.33 -31.33 -1.03
CA PRO A 736 4.78 -31.42 -0.81
C PRO A 736 5.59 -32.11 -1.94
N ASN A 737 4.97 -33.03 -2.66
CA ASN A 737 5.64 -33.79 -3.74
C ASN A 737 4.85 -33.83 -5.06
N ASP A 738 3.72 -33.16 -5.14
CA ASP A 738 2.84 -33.22 -6.30
C ASP A 738 2.26 -31.84 -6.60
N VAL A 739 2.05 -31.57 -7.88
CA VAL A 739 1.30 -30.41 -8.38
C VAL A 739 0.14 -30.91 -9.23
N LYS A 740 -1.06 -30.44 -8.95
CA LYS A 740 -2.20 -30.52 -9.85
C LYS A 740 -2.42 -29.16 -10.49
N VAL A 741 -2.59 -29.15 -11.79
CA VAL A 741 -2.75 -27.93 -12.57
C VAL A 741 -3.89 -28.08 -13.56
N VAL A 742 -4.70 -27.01 -13.66
CA VAL A 742 -5.76 -26.87 -14.67
C VAL A 742 -5.60 -25.49 -15.31
N ALA A 743 -5.70 -25.41 -16.63
CA ALA A 743 -5.76 -24.16 -17.37
C ALA A 743 -7.11 -24.06 -18.09
N ASP A 744 -7.70 -22.84 -18.20
CA ASP A 744 -8.95 -22.62 -18.91
C ASP A 744 -8.78 -22.62 -20.44
N LYS A 745 -7.54 -22.53 -20.94
CA LYS A 745 -7.14 -22.59 -22.36
C LYS A 745 -5.89 -23.45 -22.52
N ASP A 746 -5.62 -23.88 -23.75
CA ASP A 746 -4.40 -24.62 -24.07
C ASP A 746 -3.16 -23.77 -23.79
N ILE A 747 -2.21 -24.32 -23.04
CA ILE A 747 -0.96 -23.64 -22.70
C ILE A 747 0.15 -24.65 -22.41
N THR A 748 1.40 -24.25 -22.71
CA THR A 748 2.58 -25.02 -22.34
C THR A 748 3.18 -24.48 -21.05
N VAL A 749 3.43 -25.36 -20.07
CA VAL A 749 4.05 -25.04 -18.78
C VAL A 749 5.22 -25.97 -18.50
N THR A 750 6.14 -25.56 -17.64
CA THR A 750 7.22 -26.42 -17.15
C THR A 750 7.01 -26.70 -15.66
N ILE A 751 6.85 -27.97 -15.28
CA ILE A 751 6.67 -28.39 -13.87
C ILE A 751 7.77 -29.37 -13.51
N TYR A 752 8.54 -29.12 -12.44
CA TYR A 752 9.71 -29.92 -12.04
C TYR A 752 10.65 -30.23 -13.21
N ASN A 753 10.99 -29.21 -14.02
CA ASN A 753 11.82 -29.30 -15.23
C ASN A 753 11.24 -30.21 -16.35
N ARG A 754 9.93 -30.51 -16.33
CA ARG A 754 9.24 -31.25 -17.39
C ARG A 754 8.32 -30.30 -18.13
N THR A 755 8.49 -30.16 -19.43
CA THR A 755 7.58 -29.39 -20.30
C THR A 755 6.30 -30.17 -20.55
N ILE A 756 5.15 -29.58 -20.27
CA ILE A 756 3.82 -30.20 -20.34
C ILE A 756 2.89 -29.31 -21.14
N ASN A 757 2.17 -29.88 -22.09
CA ASN A 757 1.09 -29.20 -22.80
C ASN A 757 -0.21 -29.47 -22.04
N LEU A 758 -0.79 -28.42 -21.47
CA LEU A 758 -2.09 -28.48 -20.83
C LEU A 758 -3.17 -28.22 -21.87
N HIS A 759 -4.19 -29.08 -21.88
CA HIS A 759 -5.40 -28.86 -22.67
C HIS A 759 -6.46 -28.17 -21.82
N ALA A 760 -7.26 -27.31 -22.46
CA ALA A 760 -8.28 -26.51 -21.79
C ALA A 760 -9.18 -27.35 -20.87
N ASN A 761 -9.27 -26.97 -19.60
CA ASN A 761 -10.08 -27.60 -18.56
C ASN A 761 -9.73 -29.08 -18.22
N GLU A 762 -8.56 -29.57 -18.63
CA GLU A 762 -8.08 -30.89 -18.24
C GLU A 762 -7.11 -30.78 -17.04
N GLU A 763 -7.38 -31.56 -15.98
CA GLU A 763 -6.46 -31.65 -14.83
C GLU A 763 -5.25 -32.51 -15.18
N GLN A 764 -4.07 -31.98 -14.94
CA GLN A 764 -2.81 -32.72 -15.01
C GLN A 764 -2.20 -32.81 -13.61
N GLN A 765 -1.78 -34.03 -13.21
CA GLN A 765 -1.03 -34.24 -11.96
C GLN A 765 0.41 -34.57 -12.31
N VAL A 766 1.36 -33.86 -11.69
CA VAL A 766 2.80 -34.01 -11.90
C VAL A 766 3.47 -34.23 -10.56
N SER A 767 4.14 -35.39 -10.42
CA SER A 767 4.89 -35.69 -9.21
C SER A 767 6.32 -35.15 -9.30
N GLY A 768 6.78 -34.52 -8.23
CA GLY A 768 8.19 -34.21 -8.01
C GLY A 768 9.00 -35.50 -7.89
N GLY A 769 10.21 -35.53 -8.43
CA GLY A 769 11.09 -36.70 -8.43
C GLY A 769 11.70 -36.94 -7.06
#